data_eb0a65f9409f67aa761cab94be8a9640
#
_entry.id   eb0a65f9409f67aa761cab94be8a9640
#
_cell.length_a   1.000
_cell.length_b   1.000
_cell.length_c   1.000
_cell.angle_alpha   90.00
_cell.angle_beta   90.00
_cell.angle_gamma   90.00
#
_symmetry.space_group_name_H-M   'P 1'
#
loop_
_entity.id
_entity.type
_entity.pdbx_description
1 polymer ?
#
loop_
_entity_poly.entity_id
_entity_poly.type
_entity_poly.pdbx_seq_one_letter_code
_entity_poly.pdbx_strand_id
1 'polypeptide(L)'
;MTSSNLKDGISLKHAWFASCGAAALAIIAAVTLIPMYFGTNDDPYVIQVLSGGGGVASKPLPFVPFINFGLCWIISSLYSVLPMIPWWIIFNLLSIFVSLSLINNAILMRIFKSTRGVRYLPTFFFILIVNLGVSSYFVGRLQFTNTSALLVAAAIIATCSGLPQRKNKRGILILAGVVGMIGFALRTQSGLLGLFFWGITAFCLIMQASGNVFERLKSVRDTLLSLFIAVIGSLILILLNTVAYSSSDLEASLKLQQAYGGFTDYPYVAYSQDPSRYQAVGWDEELTELVGQWFLMDDRITTENLTELNEQNTAAIDELVEHPWSTVLSRLHYISQPIPMCYLALLLGVAVTAFAFSTSRWERITAWVICGSVVLLLGYLLLQGRLPERAAYAVTIPATAALLSIVLRNAYAVKEKGHSVLAPTIAFVIGVTLLTPLFYGAAAIGRLAFGLGVLYCLTILVWSAFMYRKGFSKKWMTGITAALAILLILSPGAVTLKKLGVGSWEAKHQEELLANTEAFFNYVNEHPDTLYIYAGCPMTMQYVWQDAWPTNQTGWGGWRWPYEWFDEAMRAAGFDGRPTSEDFLDGDAVFVSSSKSTCDLLLRYMRNTFGEDVQMVQIDEIAGGMKVYQFVRAGEQ
;
A
#
# COMPACT_ATOMS: atom_id res chain seq x y z
N MET A 1 -51.24 9.67 -0.98
CA MET A 1 -50.81 8.83 0.15
C MET A 1 -49.93 9.65 1.06
N THR A 2 -50.39 9.88 2.25
CA THR A 2 -49.96 10.89 3.23
C THR A 2 -48.58 10.63 3.82
N SER A 3 -47.88 11.69 4.07
CA SER A 3 -46.47 11.83 4.54
C SER A 3 -46.19 11.34 5.97
N SER A 4 -46.97 10.48 6.58
CA SER A 4 -46.91 10.18 8.02
C SER A 4 -46.14 8.93 8.45
N ASN A 5 -45.53 8.15 7.55
CA ASN A 5 -44.90 6.85 7.89
C ASN A 5 -43.37 6.77 7.73
N LEU A 6 -42.64 7.87 7.94
CA LEU A 6 -41.17 7.90 7.86
C LEU A 6 -40.50 7.92 9.25
N LYS A 7 -41.18 7.48 10.33
CA LYS A 7 -40.66 7.62 11.71
C LYS A 7 -39.73 6.49 12.20
N ASP A 8 -39.55 5.38 11.48
CA ASP A 8 -38.90 4.18 12.03
C ASP A 8 -37.49 3.86 11.45
N GLY A 9 -36.78 4.84 10.90
CA GLY A 9 -35.40 4.64 10.44
C GLY A 9 -34.38 5.13 11.47
N ILE A 10 -33.19 4.48 11.54
CA ILE A 10 -32.05 4.98 12.35
C ILE A 10 -31.76 6.45 12.01
N SER A 11 -31.57 7.31 13.03
CA SER A 11 -31.15 8.67 12.77
C SER A 11 -29.72 8.69 12.22
N LEU A 12 -29.39 9.71 11.40
CA LEU A 12 -28.03 9.87 10.87
C LEU A 12 -26.99 9.94 12.00
N LYS A 13 -27.33 10.56 13.12
CA LYS A 13 -26.45 10.67 14.29
C LYS A 13 -26.16 9.29 14.89
N HIS A 14 -27.16 8.46 15.12
CA HIS A 14 -26.96 7.12 15.69
C HIS A 14 -26.19 6.20 14.74
N ALA A 15 -26.44 6.26 13.42
CA ALA A 15 -25.65 5.52 12.44
C ALA A 15 -24.19 5.94 12.46
N TRP A 16 -23.92 7.26 12.59
CA TRP A 16 -22.56 7.78 12.66
C TRP A 16 -21.85 7.33 13.94
N PHE A 17 -22.48 7.48 15.12
CA PHE A 17 -21.90 7.02 16.37
C PHE A 17 -21.61 5.51 16.37
N ALA A 18 -22.53 4.68 15.85
CA ALA A 18 -22.31 3.24 15.72
C ALA A 18 -21.16 2.93 14.76
N SER A 19 -21.03 3.68 13.67
CA SER A 19 -19.93 3.55 12.70
C SER A 19 -18.58 3.86 13.31
N CYS A 20 -18.48 4.99 14.02
CA CYS A 20 -17.26 5.40 14.70
C CYS A 20 -16.90 4.43 15.84
N GLY A 21 -17.88 4.01 16.64
CA GLY A 21 -17.67 3.05 17.72
C GLY A 21 -17.16 1.71 17.23
N ALA A 22 -17.74 1.16 16.15
CA ALA A 22 -17.28 -0.08 15.56
C ALA A 22 -15.87 0.04 14.96
N ALA A 23 -15.56 1.17 14.30
CA ALA A 23 -14.23 1.42 13.75
C ALA A 23 -13.16 1.55 14.87
N ALA A 24 -13.46 2.32 15.93
CA ALA A 24 -12.55 2.47 17.07
C ALA A 24 -12.26 1.14 17.76
N LEU A 25 -13.30 0.36 18.06
CA LEU A 25 -13.13 -0.95 18.70
C LEU A 25 -12.37 -1.94 17.82
N ALA A 26 -12.57 -1.89 16.50
CA ALA A 26 -11.83 -2.75 15.57
C ALA A 26 -10.33 -2.40 15.55
N ILE A 27 -9.99 -1.11 15.54
CA ILE A 27 -8.60 -0.65 15.56
C ILE A 27 -7.95 -1.05 16.90
N ILE A 28 -8.61 -0.79 18.04
CA ILE A 28 -8.10 -1.15 19.36
C ILE A 28 -7.84 -2.67 19.41
N ALA A 29 -8.80 -3.49 18.99
CA ALA A 29 -8.64 -4.94 18.97
C ALA A 29 -7.51 -5.39 18.03
N ALA A 30 -7.35 -4.76 16.85
CA ALA A 30 -6.26 -5.09 15.95
C ALA A 30 -4.89 -4.74 16.54
N VAL A 31 -4.75 -3.56 17.18
CA VAL A 31 -3.50 -3.15 17.86
C VAL A 31 -3.13 -4.10 19.00
N THR A 32 -4.12 -4.68 19.68
CA THR A 32 -3.86 -5.62 20.81
C THR A 32 -3.58 -7.06 20.35
N LEU A 33 -4.12 -7.46 19.19
CA LEU A 33 -4.03 -8.85 18.70
C LEU A 33 -2.91 -9.07 17.68
N ILE A 34 -2.38 -8.01 17.12
CA ILE A 34 -1.37 -8.04 16.05
C ILE A 34 -0.26 -7.05 16.40
N PRO A 35 1.01 -7.47 16.47
CA PRO A 35 2.11 -6.54 16.64
C PRO A 35 2.19 -5.59 15.43
N MET A 36 2.35 -4.30 15.71
CA MET A 36 2.34 -3.27 14.70
C MET A 36 3.75 -3.07 14.12
N TYR A 37 3.85 -3.26 12.82
CA TYR A 37 5.04 -2.93 12.05
C TYR A 37 4.65 -2.08 10.83
N PHE A 38 5.59 -1.32 10.31
CA PHE A 38 5.42 -0.70 9.00
C PHE A 38 5.50 -1.75 7.89
N GLY A 39 4.73 -1.56 6.85
CA GLY A 39 4.68 -2.50 5.71
C GLY A 39 5.92 -2.43 4.82
N THR A 40 6.71 -1.35 4.92
CA THR A 40 7.95 -1.12 4.19
C THR A 40 8.96 -0.39 5.08
N ASN A 41 10.23 -0.44 4.71
CA ASN A 41 11.30 0.34 5.32
C ASN A 41 11.23 1.85 5.00
N ASP A 42 10.35 2.28 4.09
CA ASP A 42 10.17 3.70 3.78
C ASP A 42 9.57 4.49 4.95
N ASP A 43 8.53 3.94 5.59
CA ASP A 43 7.77 4.63 6.66
C ASP A 43 8.64 5.04 7.86
N PRO A 44 9.57 4.21 8.38
CA PRO A 44 10.50 4.63 9.42
C PRO A 44 11.35 5.85 9.02
N TYR A 45 11.91 5.85 7.81
CA TYR A 45 12.68 7.01 7.32
C TYR A 45 11.79 8.24 7.10
N VAL A 46 10.53 8.08 6.68
CA VAL A 46 9.56 9.18 6.63
C VAL A 46 9.40 9.83 8.00
N ILE A 47 9.30 9.03 9.07
CA ILE A 47 9.23 9.55 10.43
C ILE A 47 10.48 10.36 10.76
N GLN A 48 11.69 9.84 10.49
CA GLN A 48 12.93 10.54 10.81
C GLN A 48 13.06 11.88 10.06
N VAL A 49 12.64 11.94 8.78
CA VAL A 49 12.61 13.21 8.03
C VAL A 49 11.58 14.17 8.59
N LEU A 50 10.36 13.72 8.87
CA LEU A 50 9.28 14.58 9.35
C LEU A 50 9.48 15.06 10.79
N SER A 51 10.17 14.27 11.64
CA SER A 51 10.44 14.60 13.04
C SER A 51 11.79 15.29 13.26
N GLY A 52 12.72 15.13 12.31
CA GLY A 52 14.11 15.59 12.47
C GLY A 52 14.88 14.71 13.45
N GLY A 53 15.37 13.54 13.01
CA GLY A 53 16.08 12.64 13.92
C GLY A 53 16.84 11.52 13.24
N GLY A 54 17.45 10.65 14.04
CA GLY A 54 18.06 9.38 13.67
C GLY A 54 19.21 9.43 12.68
N GLY A 55 19.95 10.54 12.62
CA GLY A 55 20.98 10.74 11.60
C GLY A 55 20.42 10.90 10.18
N VAL A 56 19.10 11.04 10.03
CA VAL A 56 18.43 11.16 8.72
C VAL A 56 18.13 12.62 8.38
N ALA A 57 17.64 13.41 9.36
CA ALA A 57 17.42 14.84 9.22
C ALA A 57 17.74 15.55 10.53
N SER A 58 18.38 16.73 10.47
CA SER A 58 18.79 17.53 11.65
C SER A 58 17.61 18.31 12.29
N LYS A 59 16.51 18.44 11.59
CA LYS A 59 15.29 19.16 12.00
C LYS A 59 14.08 18.60 11.27
N PRO A 60 12.83 18.83 11.76
CA PRO A 60 11.61 18.46 11.04
C PRO A 60 11.56 19.06 9.64
N LEU A 61 11.46 18.21 8.61
CA LEU A 61 11.48 18.61 7.19
C LEU A 61 10.24 18.06 6.45
N PRO A 62 9.64 18.84 5.53
CA PRO A 62 8.48 18.41 4.76
C PRO A 62 8.82 17.74 3.41
N PHE A 63 10.06 17.31 3.19
CA PHE A 63 10.55 16.84 1.89
C PHE A 63 10.66 15.30 1.84
N VAL A 64 9.54 14.65 1.51
CA VAL A 64 9.46 13.21 1.26
C VAL A 64 9.00 12.99 -0.18
N PRO A 65 9.81 12.42 -1.08
CA PRO A 65 9.60 12.49 -2.55
C PRO A 65 8.33 11.79 -3.04
N PHE A 66 7.77 10.86 -2.29
CA PHE A 66 6.59 10.09 -2.67
C PHE A 66 5.30 10.46 -1.90
N ILE A 67 5.39 11.43 -0.98
CA ILE A 67 4.27 12.02 -0.24
C ILE A 67 4.18 13.50 -0.61
N ASN A 68 2.98 14.04 -0.72
CA ASN A 68 2.80 15.43 -1.11
C ASN A 68 3.35 16.40 -0.05
N PHE A 69 4.09 17.40 -0.49
CA PHE A 69 4.69 18.43 0.36
C PHE A 69 3.69 19.06 1.35
N GLY A 70 2.47 19.38 0.90
CA GLY A 70 1.48 20.02 1.77
C GLY A 70 1.08 19.16 2.97
N LEU A 71 0.98 17.84 2.80
CA LEU A 71 0.73 16.91 3.89
C LEU A 71 1.96 16.77 4.80
N CYS A 72 3.15 16.63 4.21
CA CYS A 72 4.40 16.56 4.95
C CYS A 72 4.63 17.84 5.77
N TRP A 73 4.33 19.01 5.22
CA TRP A 73 4.45 20.29 5.91
C TRP A 73 3.56 20.37 7.16
N ILE A 74 2.31 19.90 7.07
CA ILE A 74 1.42 19.85 8.24
C ILE A 74 2.03 18.93 9.32
N ILE A 75 2.46 17.72 8.95
CA ILE A 75 2.95 16.74 9.92
C ILE A 75 4.30 17.15 10.52
N SER A 76 5.24 17.67 9.72
CA SER A 76 6.53 18.18 10.22
C SER A 76 6.34 19.40 11.13
N SER A 77 5.38 20.28 10.84
CA SER A 77 5.02 21.37 11.73
C SER A 77 4.49 20.88 13.09
N LEU A 78 3.69 19.80 13.10
CA LEU A 78 3.23 19.18 14.34
C LEU A 78 4.38 18.59 15.14
N TYR A 79 5.35 17.93 14.49
CA TYR A 79 6.57 17.44 15.14
C TYR A 79 7.43 18.59 15.69
N SER A 80 7.51 19.73 14.98
CA SER A 80 8.25 20.91 15.45
C SER A 80 7.66 21.49 16.75
N VAL A 81 6.34 21.39 16.94
CA VAL A 81 5.65 21.93 18.14
C VAL A 81 5.60 20.91 19.29
N LEU A 82 5.35 19.65 18.96
CA LEU A 82 5.16 18.56 19.93
C LEU A 82 5.91 17.30 19.46
N PRO A 83 7.25 17.25 19.58
CA PRO A 83 8.10 16.19 19.02
C PRO A 83 7.88 14.82 19.68
N MET A 84 7.40 14.79 20.94
CA MET A 84 7.13 13.56 21.69
C MET A 84 5.92 12.76 21.18
N ILE A 85 5.08 13.37 20.34
CA ILE A 85 3.87 12.72 19.85
C ILE A 85 4.17 12.04 18.50
N PRO A 86 3.84 10.74 18.32
CA PRO A 86 4.11 10.01 17.09
C PRO A 86 3.08 10.38 15.98
N TRP A 87 3.18 11.59 15.44
CA TRP A 87 2.18 12.18 14.54
C TRP A 87 1.94 11.37 13.28
N TRP A 88 2.98 10.75 12.70
CA TRP A 88 2.84 9.90 11.51
C TRP A 88 1.98 8.67 11.78
N ILE A 89 2.18 8.03 12.93
CA ILE A 89 1.41 6.85 13.34
C ILE A 89 -0.05 7.25 13.60
N ILE A 90 -0.26 8.34 14.38
CA ILE A 90 -1.59 8.88 14.67
C ILE A 90 -2.32 9.24 13.37
N PHE A 91 -1.65 9.90 12.43
CA PHE A 91 -2.23 10.26 11.14
C PHE A 91 -2.70 9.02 10.36
N ASN A 92 -1.88 7.97 10.27
CA ASN A 92 -2.26 6.73 9.60
C ASN A 92 -3.43 6.02 10.30
N LEU A 93 -3.39 5.86 11.61
CA LEU A 93 -4.49 5.25 12.39
C LEU A 93 -5.79 6.06 12.29
N LEU A 94 -5.71 7.40 12.35
CA LEU A 94 -6.86 8.28 12.15
C LEU A 94 -7.43 8.18 10.73
N SER A 95 -6.56 8.05 9.73
CA SER A 95 -6.96 7.83 8.34
C SER A 95 -7.73 6.52 8.15
N ILE A 96 -7.26 5.44 8.77
CA ILE A 96 -7.95 4.14 8.79
C ILE A 96 -9.29 4.26 9.53
N PHE A 97 -9.32 4.91 10.70
CA PHE A 97 -10.53 5.14 11.48
C PHE A 97 -11.60 5.91 10.71
N VAL A 98 -11.24 7.03 10.06
CA VAL A 98 -12.17 7.84 9.26
C VAL A 98 -12.68 7.05 8.06
N SER A 99 -11.81 6.29 7.39
CA SER A 99 -12.18 5.43 6.26
C SER A 99 -13.20 4.37 6.66
N LEU A 100 -12.94 3.62 7.73
CA LEU A 100 -13.86 2.62 8.25
C LEU A 100 -15.19 3.25 8.71
N SER A 101 -15.14 4.40 9.36
CA SER A 101 -16.34 5.12 9.79
C SER A 101 -17.23 5.55 8.63
N LEU A 102 -16.64 6.02 7.52
CA LEU A 102 -17.37 6.37 6.30
C LEU A 102 -17.99 5.15 5.63
N ILE A 103 -17.22 4.06 5.48
CA ILE A 103 -17.69 2.79 4.91
C ILE A 103 -18.85 2.22 5.73
N ASN A 104 -18.67 2.12 7.04
CA ASN A 104 -19.69 1.63 7.96
C ASN A 104 -20.97 2.46 7.90
N ASN A 105 -20.83 3.79 7.87
CA ASN A 105 -21.98 4.69 7.77
C ASN A 105 -22.76 4.46 6.48
N ALA A 106 -22.07 4.31 5.34
CA ALA A 106 -22.71 4.01 4.07
C ALA A 106 -23.46 2.67 4.09
N ILE A 107 -22.85 1.63 4.66
CA ILE A 107 -23.46 0.29 4.80
C ILE A 107 -24.69 0.35 5.74
N LEU A 108 -24.54 0.92 6.94
CA LEU A 108 -25.61 1.04 7.93
C LEU A 108 -26.82 1.81 7.37
N MET A 109 -26.58 2.92 6.71
CA MET A 109 -27.62 3.73 6.10
C MET A 109 -28.41 2.97 5.03
N ARG A 110 -27.79 1.97 4.39
CA ARG A 110 -28.44 1.11 3.40
C ARG A 110 -29.22 -0.02 4.03
N ILE A 111 -28.64 -0.73 5.00
CA ILE A 111 -29.29 -1.84 5.71
C ILE A 111 -30.54 -1.35 6.43
N PHE A 112 -30.46 -0.26 7.20
CA PHE A 112 -31.60 0.25 7.99
C PHE A 112 -32.72 0.88 7.17
N LYS A 113 -32.45 1.31 5.94
CA LYS A 113 -33.52 1.70 5.02
C LYS A 113 -34.32 0.47 4.56
N SER A 114 -33.69 -0.71 4.60
CA SER A 114 -34.21 -1.96 4.04
C SER A 114 -35.08 -2.78 4.99
N THR A 115 -34.88 -2.67 6.28
CA THR A 115 -35.44 -3.60 7.25
C THR A 115 -36.17 -2.86 8.36
N ARG A 116 -37.52 -2.96 8.38
CA ARG A 116 -38.28 -2.59 9.57
C ARG A 116 -37.87 -3.53 10.70
N GLY A 117 -37.38 -2.97 11.81
CA GLY A 117 -37.08 -3.72 13.04
C GLY A 117 -35.75 -4.47 13.09
N VAL A 118 -34.72 -4.05 12.34
CA VAL A 118 -33.36 -4.59 12.54
C VAL A 118 -32.86 -4.23 13.95
N ARG A 119 -32.42 -5.27 14.67
CA ARG A 119 -31.83 -5.12 16.00
C ARG A 119 -30.46 -4.45 15.88
N TYR A 120 -30.27 -3.30 16.50
CA TYR A 120 -29.03 -2.52 16.44
C TYR A 120 -27.81 -3.31 16.88
N LEU A 121 -27.94 -4.03 17.99
CA LEU A 121 -26.82 -4.75 18.61
C LEU A 121 -26.20 -5.83 17.70
N PRO A 122 -26.99 -6.76 17.09
CA PRO A 122 -26.43 -7.72 16.15
C PRO A 122 -25.79 -7.09 14.92
N THR A 123 -26.35 -6.00 14.42
CA THR A 123 -25.77 -5.28 13.26
C THR A 123 -24.47 -4.58 13.62
N PHE A 124 -24.38 -3.99 14.81
CA PHE A 124 -23.16 -3.40 15.31
C PHE A 124 -22.04 -4.45 15.43
N PHE A 125 -22.32 -5.58 16.07
CA PHE A 125 -21.33 -6.67 16.18
C PHE A 125 -20.94 -7.24 14.83
N PHE A 126 -21.87 -7.37 13.89
CA PHE A 126 -21.56 -7.80 12.53
C PHE A 126 -20.57 -6.84 11.86
N ILE A 127 -20.81 -5.54 11.93
CA ILE A 127 -19.92 -4.51 11.35
C ILE A 127 -18.57 -4.52 12.06
N LEU A 128 -18.53 -4.67 13.37
CA LEU A 128 -17.28 -4.78 14.14
C LEU A 128 -16.45 -5.97 13.65
N ILE A 129 -17.07 -7.15 13.49
CA ILE A 129 -16.39 -8.35 13.00
C ILE A 129 -15.90 -8.15 11.56
N VAL A 130 -16.72 -7.53 10.69
CA VAL A 130 -16.33 -7.19 9.32
C VAL A 130 -15.12 -6.25 9.30
N ASN A 131 -15.13 -5.23 10.14
CA ASN A 131 -13.99 -4.31 10.25
C ASN A 131 -12.72 -5.06 10.69
N LEU A 132 -12.80 -5.90 11.72
CA LEU A 132 -11.67 -6.74 12.13
C LEU A 132 -11.19 -7.63 11.00
N GLY A 133 -12.12 -8.24 10.24
CA GLY A 133 -11.80 -9.14 9.14
C GLY A 133 -11.09 -8.45 7.98
N VAL A 134 -11.45 -7.21 7.66
CA VAL A 134 -10.93 -6.50 6.48
C VAL A 134 -9.75 -5.59 6.83
N SER A 135 -9.78 -4.93 8.00
CA SER A 135 -8.83 -3.86 8.34
C SER A 135 -7.65 -4.28 9.22
N SER A 136 -7.66 -5.48 9.80
CA SER A 136 -6.59 -5.93 10.70
C SER A 136 -5.20 -5.87 10.06
N TYR A 137 -5.10 -6.16 8.76
CA TYR A 137 -3.85 -6.04 8.02
C TYR A 137 -3.35 -4.59 7.94
N PHE A 138 -4.24 -3.64 7.66
CA PHE A 138 -3.86 -2.22 7.52
C PHE A 138 -3.38 -1.62 8.84
N VAL A 139 -3.86 -2.14 9.98
CA VAL A 139 -3.41 -1.72 11.31
C VAL A 139 -2.10 -2.41 11.69
N GLY A 140 -2.01 -3.74 11.50
CA GLY A 140 -0.83 -4.53 11.86
C GLY A 140 0.38 -4.29 10.94
N ARG A 141 0.15 -3.83 9.72
CA ARG A 141 1.17 -3.46 8.72
C ARG A 141 0.84 -2.08 8.17
N LEU A 142 1.16 -1.05 8.97
CA LEU A 142 0.96 0.34 8.56
C LEU A 142 1.79 0.63 7.31
N GLN A 143 1.13 1.14 6.28
CA GLN A 143 1.78 1.45 5.02
C GLN A 143 0.98 2.56 4.30
N PHE A 144 1.63 3.67 4.02
CA PHE A 144 0.99 4.88 3.49
C PHE A 144 0.28 4.67 2.15
N THR A 145 0.76 3.79 1.25
CA THR A 145 0.08 3.48 -0.02
C THR A 145 -1.24 2.75 0.22
N ASN A 146 -1.27 1.79 1.16
CA ASN A 146 -2.47 1.03 1.51
C ASN A 146 -3.49 1.95 2.22
N THR A 147 -3.02 2.81 3.12
CA THR A 147 -3.85 3.83 3.79
C THR A 147 -4.45 4.80 2.77
N SER A 148 -3.68 5.25 1.77
CA SER A 148 -4.14 6.07 0.65
C SER A 148 -5.27 5.40 -0.12
N ALA A 149 -5.09 4.13 -0.53
CA ALA A 149 -6.09 3.36 -1.26
C ALA A 149 -7.39 3.21 -0.45
N LEU A 150 -7.28 2.98 0.87
CA LEU A 150 -8.44 2.84 1.77
C LEU A 150 -9.20 4.16 1.92
N LEU A 151 -8.51 5.31 2.02
CA LEU A 151 -9.13 6.64 2.08
C LEU A 151 -9.98 6.91 0.83
N VAL A 152 -9.43 6.68 -0.36
CA VAL A 152 -10.18 6.91 -1.61
C VAL A 152 -11.31 5.90 -1.77
N ALA A 153 -11.11 4.63 -1.39
CA ALA A 153 -12.16 3.62 -1.37
C ALA A 153 -13.34 4.03 -0.48
N ALA A 154 -13.05 4.57 0.71
CA ALA A 154 -14.08 5.09 1.62
C ALA A 154 -14.86 6.25 0.99
N ALA A 155 -14.19 7.17 0.30
CA ALA A 155 -14.80 8.28 -0.42
C ALA A 155 -15.73 7.78 -1.56
N ILE A 156 -15.31 6.79 -2.34
CA ILE A 156 -16.12 6.16 -3.38
C ILE A 156 -17.39 5.55 -2.79
N ILE A 157 -17.26 4.72 -1.74
CA ILE A 157 -18.41 4.08 -1.11
C ILE A 157 -19.36 5.10 -0.50
N ALA A 158 -18.84 6.09 0.22
CA ALA A 158 -19.65 7.12 0.86
C ALA A 158 -20.48 7.94 -0.15
N THR A 159 -19.96 8.16 -1.36
CA THR A 159 -20.61 9.03 -2.36
C THR A 159 -21.41 8.28 -3.42
N CYS A 160 -20.93 7.12 -3.84
CA CYS A 160 -21.50 6.37 -4.97
C CYS A 160 -22.51 5.28 -4.57
N SER A 161 -22.58 4.87 -3.28
CA SER A 161 -23.56 3.88 -2.81
C SER A 161 -25.00 4.38 -2.77
N GLY A 162 -25.25 5.67 -3.07
CA GLY A 162 -26.58 6.28 -3.10
C GLY A 162 -27.12 6.56 -1.70
N LEU A 163 -26.47 7.43 -0.94
CA LEU A 163 -26.95 7.91 0.35
C LEU A 163 -28.40 8.42 0.26
N PRO A 164 -29.25 8.15 1.26
CA PRO A 164 -30.63 8.66 1.26
C PRO A 164 -30.64 10.18 1.23
N GLN A 165 -31.63 10.78 0.56
CA GLN A 165 -31.81 12.22 0.52
C GLN A 165 -32.22 12.74 1.92
N ARG A 166 -31.27 13.23 2.70
CA ARG A 166 -31.49 13.83 4.03
C ARG A 166 -30.87 15.23 4.11
N LYS A 167 -31.45 16.09 4.95
CA LYS A 167 -31.02 17.50 5.09
C LYS A 167 -29.53 17.69 5.46
N ASN A 168 -28.92 16.74 6.19
CA ASN A 168 -27.55 16.86 6.72
C ASN A 168 -26.49 16.03 5.96
N LYS A 169 -26.75 15.55 4.74
CA LYS A 169 -25.77 14.74 3.97
C LYS A 169 -24.56 15.54 3.47
N ARG A 170 -24.67 16.88 3.37
CA ARG A 170 -23.59 17.72 2.81
C ARG A 170 -22.26 17.57 3.58
N GLY A 171 -22.30 17.51 4.91
CA GLY A 171 -21.09 17.31 5.73
C GLY A 171 -20.35 16.02 5.39
N ILE A 172 -21.08 14.90 5.21
CA ILE A 172 -20.49 13.61 4.84
C ILE A 172 -19.87 13.67 3.43
N LEU A 173 -20.54 14.39 2.50
CA LEU A 173 -20.05 14.53 1.12
C LEU A 173 -18.80 15.40 1.04
N ILE A 174 -18.74 16.49 1.79
CA ILE A 174 -17.53 17.32 1.91
C ILE A 174 -16.41 16.50 2.55
N LEU A 175 -16.69 15.81 3.66
CA LEU A 175 -15.72 14.93 4.31
C LEU A 175 -15.19 13.87 3.34
N ALA A 176 -16.04 13.23 2.56
CA ALA A 176 -15.61 12.24 1.56
C ALA A 176 -14.70 12.86 0.48
N GLY A 177 -14.99 14.08 0.02
CA GLY A 177 -14.13 14.81 -0.91
C GLY A 177 -12.74 15.11 -0.32
N VAL A 178 -12.72 15.61 0.93
CA VAL A 178 -11.47 15.88 1.67
C VAL A 178 -10.68 14.59 1.92
N VAL A 179 -11.36 13.50 2.31
CA VAL A 179 -10.72 12.18 2.51
C VAL A 179 -10.09 11.66 1.22
N GLY A 180 -10.76 11.81 0.07
CA GLY A 180 -10.19 11.48 -1.23
C GLY A 180 -8.95 12.32 -1.57
N MET A 181 -8.98 13.62 -1.29
CA MET A 181 -7.83 14.53 -1.44
C MET A 181 -6.66 14.13 -0.53
N ILE A 182 -6.91 13.77 0.73
CA ILE A 182 -5.88 13.29 1.67
C ILE A 182 -5.28 11.98 1.17
N GLY A 183 -6.10 11.06 0.63
CA GLY A 183 -5.60 9.84 0.00
C GLY A 183 -4.63 10.13 -1.15
N PHE A 184 -4.94 11.12 -1.99
CA PHE A 184 -4.04 11.59 -3.04
C PHE A 184 -2.75 12.21 -2.47
N ALA A 185 -2.85 13.05 -1.43
CA ALA A 185 -1.70 13.66 -0.78
C ALA A 185 -0.74 12.64 -0.17
N LEU A 186 -1.29 11.56 0.40
CA LEU A 186 -0.51 10.50 1.05
C LEU A 186 0.26 9.64 0.03
N ARG A 187 -0.32 9.36 -1.14
CA ARG A 187 0.36 8.66 -2.24
C ARG A 187 -0.28 9.03 -3.57
N THR A 188 0.39 9.85 -4.37
CA THR A 188 -0.15 10.38 -5.63
C THR A 188 -0.62 9.29 -6.58
N GLN A 189 0.17 8.24 -6.81
CA GLN A 189 -0.18 7.15 -7.73
C GLN A 189 -1.43 6.38 -7.26
N SER A 190 -1.49 6.03 -5.98
CA SER A 190 -2.65 5.36 -5.39
C SER A 190 -3.90 6.26 -5.43
N GLY A 191 -3.72 7.55 -5.13
CA GLY A 191 -4.78 8.55 -5.22
C GLY A 191 -5.34 8.71 -6.63
N LEU A 192 -4.49 8.79 -7.65
CA LEU A 192 -4.89 8.87 -9.06
C LEU A 192 -5.69 7.65 -9.50
N LEU A 193 -5.23 6.44 -9.15
CA LEU A 193 -5.97 5.20 -9.42
C LEU A 193 -7.35 5.21 -8.74
N GLY A 194 -7.41 5.68 -7.50
CA GLY A 194 -8.66 5.84 -6.79
C GLY A 194 -9.60 6.85 -7.45
N LEU A 195 -9.10 8.02 -7.84
CA LEU A 195 -9.89 9.04 -8.57
C LEU A 195 -10.38 8.51 -9.92
N PHE A 196 -9.60 7.71 -10.63
CA PHE A 196 -10.00 7.05 -11.86
C PHE A 196 -11.22 6.13 -11.64
N PHE A 197 -11.17 5.22 -10.67
CA PHE A 197 -12.31 4.34 -10.36
C PHE A 197 -13.53 5.11 -9.83
N TRP A 198 -13.30 6.19 -9.09
CA TRP A 198 -14.37 7.10 -8.65
C TRP A 198 -15.03 7.79 -9.84
N GLY A 199 -14.23 8.31 -10.79
CA GLY A 199 -14.72 8.92 -12.03
C GLY A 199 -15.55 7.98 -12.88
N ILE A 200 -15.10 6.73 -13.10
CA ILE A 200 -15.86 5.69 -13.81
C ILE A 200 -17.22 5.45 -13.12
N THR A 201 -17.22 5.35 -11.78
CA THR A 201 -18.45 5.10 -11.02
C THR A 201 -19.40 6.30 -11.09
N ALA A 202 -18.88 7.52 -10.98
CA ALA A 202 -19.66 8.75 -11.12
C ALA A 202 -20.25 8.90 -12.53
N PHE A 203 -19.49 8.57 -13.57
CA PHE A 203 -19.96 8.53 -14.95
C PHE A 203 -21.12 7.55 -15.13
N CYS A 204 -21.01 6.35 -14.56
CA CYS A 204 -22.12 5.38 -14.54
C CYS A 204 -23.40 5.98 -13.96
N LEU A 205 -23.29 6.72 -12.85
CA LEU A 205 -24.45 7.38 -12.22
C LEU A 205 -25.07 8.43 -13.13
N ILE A 206 -24.29 9.21 -13.86
CA ILE A 206 -24.77 10.18 -14.86
C ILE A 206 -25.52 9.48 -15.99
N MET A 207 -24.97 8.37 -16.51
CA MET A 207 -25.55 7.63 -17.61
C MET A 207 -26.84 6.89 -17.22
N GLN A 208 -27.05 6.60 -15.96
CA GLN A 208 -28.29 5.98 -15.42
C GLN A 208 -29.41 7.01 -15.18
N ALA A 209 -29.06 8.26 -14.96
CA ALA A 209 -30.02 9.30 -14.66
C ALA A 209 -30.87 9.61 -15.92
N SER A 210 -32.16 9.86 -15.70
CA SER A 210 -33.13 10.23 -16.74
C SER A 210 -33.07 11.72 -17.07
N GLY A 211 -33.52 12.08 -18.25
CA GLY A 211 -33.62 13.47 -18.67
C GLY A 211 -32.45 13.95 -19.56
N ASN A 212 -32.40 15.25 -19.82
CA ASN A 212 -31.32 15.89 -20.56
C ASN A 212 -30.01 15.92 -19.75
N VAL A 213 -28.88 16.32 -20.34
CA VAL A 213 -27.56 16.32 -19.69
C VAL A 213 -27.57 17.10 -18.37
N PHE A 214 -28.21 18.26 -18.36
CA PHE A 214 -28.29 19.12 -17.16
C PHE A 214 -29.05 18.46 -16.02
N GLU A 215 -30.17 17.81 -16.31
CA GLU A 215 -30.97 17.06 -15.31
C GLU A 215 -30.20 15.88 -14.76
N ARG A 216 -29.49 15.15 -15.61
CA ARG A 216 -28.61 14.05 -15.21
C ARG A 216 -27.50 14.53 -14.26
N LEU A 217 -26.78 15.58 -14.60
CA LEU A 217 -25.76 16.18 -13.74
C LEU A 217 -26.34 16.66 -12.41
N LYS A 218 -27.52 17.31 -12.45
CA LYS A 218 -28.23 17.76 -11.23
C LYS A 218 -28.60 16.60 -10.31
N SER A 219 -29.00 15.44 -10.87
CA SER A 219 -29.39 14.27 -10.08
C SER A 219 -28.21 13.63 -9.33
N VAL A 220 -27.00 13.72 -9.84
CA VAL A 220 -25.75 13.20 -9.24
C VAL A 220 -24.85 14.29 -8.65
N ARG A 221 -25.37 15.51 -8.56
CA ARG A 221 -24.63 16.71 -8.10
C ARG A 221 -23.83 16.47 -6.82
N ASP A 222 -24.38 15.73 -5.87
CA ASP A 222 -23.74 15.48 -4.58
C ASP A 222 -22.48 14.62 -4.71
N THR A 223 -22.51 13.57 -5.55
CA THR A 223 -21.34 12.75 -5.87
C THR A 223 -20.31 13.57 -6.63
N LEU A 224 -20.77 14.38 -7.60
CA LEU A 224 -19.88 15.26 -8.37
C LEU A 224 -19.22 16.33 -7.51
N LEU A 225 -19.91 16.88 -6.50
CA LEU A 225 -19.33 17.85 -5.55
C LEU A 225 -18.17 17.23 -4.79
N SER A 226 -18.32 16.03 -4.25
CA SER A 226 -17.25 15.34 -3.52
C SER A 226 -16.06 15.02 -4.42
N LEU A 227 -16.33 14.50 -5.64
CA LEU A 227 -15.28 14.24 -6.62
C LEU A 227 -14.57 15.53 -7.05
N PHE A 228 -15.31 16.62 -7.25
CA PHE A 228 -14.76 17.92 -7.59
C PHE A 228 -13.84 18.46 -6.49
N ILE A 229 -14.24 18.36 -5.21
CA ILE A 229 -13.39 18.73 -4.06
C ILE A 229 -12.09 17.89 -4.09
N ALA A 230 -12.18 16.59 -4.30
CA ALA A 230 -11.01 15.71 -4.35
C ALA A 230 -10.09 16.07 -5.54
N VAL A 231 -10.63 16.27 -6.74
CA VAL A 231 -9.86 16.60 -7.95
C VAL A 231 -9.21 17.98 -7.84
N ILE A 232 -9.97 19.01 -7.49
CA ILE A 232 -9.42 20.38 -7.36
C ILE A 232 -8.39 20.45 -6.23
N GLY A 233 -8.68 19.81 -5.09
CA GLY A 233 -7.71 19.70 -4.01
C GLY A 233 -6.44 18.99 -4.44
N SER A 234 -6.53 17.90 -5.21
CA SER A 234 -5.38 17.19 -5.76
C SER A 234 -4.56 18.05 -6.74
N LEU A 235 -5.22 18.84 -7.59
CA LEU A 235 -4.54 19.78 -8.49
C LEU A 235 -3.78 20.88 -7.72
N ILE A 236 -4.39 21.43 -6.66
CA ILE A 236 -3.69 22.38 -5.77
C ILE A 236 -2.49 21.73 -5.11
N LEU A 237 -2.62 20.48 -4.65
CA LEU A 237 -1.53 19.71 -4.04
C LEU A 237 -0.40 19.42 -5.03
N ILE A 238 -0.70 19.13 -6.30
CA ILE A 238 0.33 18.99 -7.36
C ILE A 238 1.08 20.30 -7.52
N LEU A 239 0.37 21.42 -7.64
CA LEU A 239 0.98 22.75 -7.78
C LEU A 239 1.89 23.08 -6.58
N LEU A 240 1.41 22.85 -5.35
CA LEU A 240 2.20 23.06 -4.14
C LEU A 240 3.47 22.20 -4.14
N ASN A 241 3.36 20.94 -4.55
CA ASN A 241 4.49 20.02 -4.64
C ASN A 241 5.51 20.50 -5.69
N THR A 242 5.05 20.90 -6.88
CA THR A 242 5.91 21.43 -7.95
C THR A 242 6.67 22.67 -7.48
N VAL A 243 5.98 23.61 -6.81
CA VAL A 243 6.62 24.83 -6.29
C VAL A 243 7.61 24.49 -5.17
N ALA A 244 7.28 23.57 -4.26
CA ALA A 244 8.15 23.20 -3.15
C ALA A 244 9.47 22.54 -3.59
N TYR A 245 9.44 21.77 -4.68
CA TYR A 245 10.61 21.07 -5.25
C TYR A 245 11.27 21.85 -6.41
N SER A 246 10.97 23.14 -6.59
CA SER A 246 11.49 23.92 -7.71
C SER A 246 12.89 24.51 -7.49
N SER A 247 13.49 24.39 -6.30
CA SER A 247 14.90 24.75 -6.12
C SER A 247 15.81 23.79 -6.88
N SER A 248 16.92 24.28 -7.42
CA SER A 248 17.88 23.49 -8.20
C SER A 248 18.30 22.20 -7.51
N ASP A 249 18.58 22.28 -6.22
CA ASP A 249 19.17 21.17 -5.44
C ASP A 249 18.12 20.11 -5.12
N LEU A 250 16.90 20.51 -4.73
CA LEU A 250 15.78 19.59 -4.52
C LEU A 250 15.31 18.93 -5.82
N GLU A 251 15.32 19.67 -6.94
CA GLU A 251 14.98 19.12 -8.24
C GLU A 251 16.02 18.11 -8.72
N ALA A 252 17.31 18.42 -8.57
CA ALA A 252 18.40 17.51 -8.89
C ALA A 252 18.35 16.24 -8.03
N SER A 253 18.18 16.38 -6.72
CA SER A 253 18.04 15.26 -5.79
C SER A 253 16.84 14.37 -6.14
N LEU A 254 15.69 14.97 -6.50
CA LEU A 254 14.49 14.24 -6.91
C LEU A 254 14.73 13.47 -8.22
N LYS A 255 15.42 14.07 -9.20
CA LYS A 255 15.77 13.40 -10.47
C LYS A 255 16.70 12.21 -10.24
N LEU A 256 17.75 12.39 -9.42
CA LEU A 256 18.66 11.31 -9.08
C LEU A 256 17.93 10.18 -8.37
N GLN A 257 17.08 10.49 -7.38
CA GLN A 257 16.27 9.49 -6.67
C GLN A 257 15.32 8.73 -7.60
N GLN A 258 14.69 9.42 -8.58
CA GLN A 258 13.81 8.79 -9.56
C GLN A 258 14.58 7.88 -10.53
N ALA A 259 15.72 8.34 -11.04
CA ALA A 259 16.58 7.55 -11.92
C ALA A 259 17.11 6.31 -11.21
N TYR A 260 17.52 6.47 -9.96
CA TYR A 260 18.01 5.40 -9.11
C TYR A 260 16.93 4.35 -8.82
N GLY A 261 15.70 4.79 -8.44
CA GLY A 261 14.56 3.90 -8.28
C GLY A 261 14.16 3.22 -9.60
N GLY A 262 14.36 3.85 -10.74
CA GLY A 262 14.18 3.25 -12.07
C GLY A 262 15.10 2.04 -12.31
N PHE A 263 16.33 2.11 -11.81
CA PHE A 263 17.30 1.03 -11.92
C PHE A 263 17.07 -0.07 -10.86
N THR A 264 16.93 0.29 -9.60
CA THR A 264 16.91 -0.69 -8.49
C THR A 264 15.58 -1.37 -8.26
N ASP A 265 14.49 -0.72 -8.64
CA ASP A 265 13.13 -1.21 -8.39
C ASP A 265 12.61 -2.17 -9.49
N TYR A 266 13.32 -2.28 -10.61
CA TYR A 266 12.94 -3.11 -11.76
C TYR A 266 14.04 -4.10 -12.13
N PRO A 267 13.72 -5.20 -12.83
CA PRO A 267 14.77 -6.07 -13.38
C PRO A 267 15.72 -5.28 -14.27
N TYR A 268 17.00 -5.50 -14.13
CA TYR A 268 18.04 -4.90 -14.98
C TYR A 268 18.90 -5.99 -15.62
N VAL A 269 19.51 -5.69 -16.75
CA VAL A 269 20.43 -6.59 -17.45
C VAL A 269 21.66 -6.82 -16.58
N ALA A 270 22.01 -8.07 -16.28
CA ALA A 270 23.20 -8.35 -15.48
C ALA A 270 24.48 -7.90 -16.21
N TYR A 271 25.49 -7.45 -15.46
CA TYR A 271 26.77 -7.04 -16.05
C TYR A 271 27.39 -8.10 -16.95
N SER A 272 27.32 -9.38 -16.54
CA SER A 272 27.83 -10.51 -17.31
C SER A 272 27.14 -10.73 -18.66
N GLN A 273 25.93 -10.21 -18.86
CA GLN A 273 25.19 -10.32 -20.12
C GLN A 273 25.58 -9.21 -21.12
N ASP A 274 25.82 -7.99 -20.64
CA ASP A 274 26.25 -6.85 -21.46
C ASP A 274 27.22 -5.94 -20.69
N PRO A 275 28.50 -6.33 -20.57
CA PRO A 275 29.49 -5.50 -19.90
C PRO A 275 29.72 -4.13 -20.56
N SER A 276 29.59 -4.06 -21.90
CA SER A 276 29.88 -2.85 -22.67
C SER A 276 28.97 -1.68 -22.30
N ARG A 277 27.74 -1.95 -21.97
CA ARG A 277 26.73 -1.00 -21.53
C ARG A 277 27.13 -0.30 -20.23
N TYR A 278 27.63 -1.04 -19.25
CA TYR A 278 28.07 -0.51 -17.95
C TYR A 278 29.42 0.19 -18.05
N GLN A 279 30.35 -0.37 -18.84
CA GLN A 279 31.63 0.26 -19.09
C GLN A 279 31.51 1.60 -19.80
N ALA A 280 30.49 1.79 -20.64
CA ALA A 280 30.21 3.07 -21.32
C ALA A 280 29.93 4.22 -20.32
N VAL A 281 29.32 3.89 -19.17
CA VAL A 281 29.06 4.86 -18.06
C VAL A 281 30.09 4.76 -16.94
N GLY A 282 31.21 4.04 -17.15
CA GLY A 282 32.32 3.92 -16.19
C GLY A 282 32.06 2.98 -15.02
N TRP A 283 31.07 2.06 -15.14
CA TRP A 283 30.77 1.09 -14.09
C TRP A 283 31.45 -0.26 -14.38
N ASP A 284 31.95 -0.87 -13.32
CA ASP A 284 32.43 -2.26 -13.26
C ASP A 284 31.33 -3.21 -12.77
N GLU A 285 31.64 -4.49 -12.72
CA GLU A 285 30.71 -5.54 -12.28
C GLU A 285 30.30 -5.32 -10.83
N GLU A 286 31.28 -5.03 -9.95
CA GLU A 286 31.06 -4.84 -8.52
C GLU A 286 30.17 -3.65 -8.23
N LEU A 287 30.42 -2.50 -8.87
CA LEU A 287 29.57 -1.33 -8.71
C LEU A 287 28.15 -1.59 -9.20
N THR A 288 27.99 -2.27 -10.35
CA THR A 288 26.67 -2.62 -10.88
C THR A 288 25.87 -3.48 -9.89
N GLU A 289 26.51 -4.51 -9.31
CA GLU A 289 25.87 -5.38 -8.32
C GLU A 289 25.55 -4.63 -7.00
N LEU A 290 26.44 -3.74 -6.54
CA LEU A 290 26.22 -2.92 -5.35
C LEU A 290 25.06 -1.94 -5.54
N VAL A 291 25.00 -1.25 -6.69
CA VAL A 291 23.89 -0.35 -7.02
C VAL A 291 22.55 -1.10 -7.02
N GLY A 292 22.52 -2.33 -7.54
CA GLY A 292 21.37 -3.21 -7.45
C GLY A 292 20.93 -3.53 -6.02
N GLN A 293 21.83 -3.40 -5.03
CA GLN A 293 21.56 -3.54 -3.60
C GLN A 293 21.36 -2.20 -2.86
N TRP A 294 21.00 -1.15 -3.57
CA TRP A 294 20.75 0.18 -3.02
C TRP A 294 22.01 0.90 -2.48
N PHE A 295 23.19 0.59 -2.99
CA PHE A 295 24.44 1.30 -2.67
C PHE A 295 24.52 2.65 -3.40
N LEU A 296 24.82 3.73 -2.68
CA LEU A 296 24.90 5.10 -3.21
C LEU A 296 26.18 5.86 -2.76
N MET A 297 27.23 5.14 -2.40
CA MET A 297 28.47 5.71 -1.85
C MET A 297 29.57 5.87 -2.91
N ASP A 298 29.23 6.01 -4.20
CA ASP A 298 30.17 6.15 -5.30
C ASP A 298 29.76 7.31 -6.22
N ASP A 299 30.67 8.19 -6.55
CA ASP A 299 30.43 9.40 -7.35
C ASP A 299 30.10 9.11 -8.82
N ARG A 300 30.39 7.89 -9.31
CA ARG A 300 29.98 7.44 -10.65
C ARG A 300 28.47 7.21 -10.77
N ILE A 301 27.73 7.19 -9.65
CA ILE A 301 26.27 7.03 -9.62
C ILE A 301 25.62 8.40 -9.82
N THR A 302 25.45 8.80 -11.07
CA THR A 302 24.87 10.09 -11.47
C THR A 302 23.50 9.93 -12.08
N THR A 303 22.73 11.03 -12.17
CA THR A 303 21.41 11.04 -12.84
C THR A 303 21.55 10.65 -14.31
N GLU A 304 22.60 11.12 -14.97
CA GLU A 304 22.88 10.89 -16.40
C GLU A 304 23.16 9.41 -16.63
N ASN A 305 24.10 8.81 -15.89
CA ASN A 305 24.47 7.40 -16.02
C ASN A 305 23.26 6.46 -15.76
N LEU A 306 22.51 6.73 -14.70
CA LEU A 306 21.31 5.95 -14.37
C LEU A 306 20.20 6.11 -15.42
N THR A 307 20.01 7.32 -15.96
CA THR A 307 19.00 7.56 -17.00
C THR A 307 19.36 6.79 -18.28
N GLU A 308 20.62 6.85 -18.71
CA GLU A 308 21.11 6.12 -19.88
C GLU A 308 20.90 4.61 -19.71
N LEU A 309 21.27 4.06 -18.55
CA LEU A 309 21.07 2.64 -18.24
C LEU A 309 19.58 2.25 -18.20
N ASN A 310 18.71 3.11 -17.69
CA ASN A 310 17.26 2.86 -17.63
C ASN A 310 16.60 2.90 -19.00
N GLU A 311 16.97 3.86 -19.88
CA GLU A 311 16.41 3.97 -21.22
C GLU A 311 16.73 2.75 -22.10
N GLN A 312 17.89 2.14 -21.89
CA GLN A 312 18.31 0.94 -22.60
C GLN A 312 17.81 -0.36 -21.95
N ASN A 313 17.03 -0.30 -20.85
CA ASN A 313 16.69 -1.48 -20.08
C ASN A 313 15.53 -2.29 -20.70
N THR A 314 15.85 -3.47 -21.24
CA THR A 314 14.90 -4.43 -21.81
C THR A 314 14.71 -5.68 -20.95
N ALA A 315 15.44 -5.82 -19.85
CA ALA A 315 15.53 -7.05 -19.05
C ALA A 315 14.16 -7.66 -18.68
N ALA A 316 13.18 -6.82 -18.30
CA ALA A 316 11.84 -7.29 -17.95
C ALA A 316 11.10 -7.94 -19.13
N ILE A 317 11.33 -7.45 -20.34
CA ILE A 317 10.71 -7.96 -21.57
C ILE A 317 11.48 -9.21 -22.07
N ASP A 318 12.80 -9.14 -22.06
CA ASP A 318 13.67 -10.25 -22.52
C ASP A 318 13.43 -11.50 -21.66
N GLU A 319 13.39 -11.36 -20.34
CA GLU A 319 13.05 -12.46 -19.43
C GLU A 319 11.65 -13.04 -19.71
N LEU A 320 10.68 -12.18 -20.05
CA LEU A 320 9.32 -12.63 -20.39
C LEU A 320 9.26 -13.35 -21.74
N VAL A 321 10.07 -12.94 -22.71
CA VAL A 321 10.14 -13.57 -24.03
C VAL A 321 10.85 -14.93 -23.97
N GLU A 322 11.97 -15.00 -23.24
CA GLU A 322 12.76 -16.23 -23.12
C GLU A 322 12.08 -17.28 -22.24
N HIS A 323 11.48 -16.84 -21.13
CA HIS A 323 10.91 -17.72 -20.11
C HIS A 323 9.50 -17.32 -19.68
N PRO A 324 8.48 -17.26 -20.58
CA PRO A 324 7.20 -16.61 -20.33
C PRO A 324 6.45 -17.13 -19.10
N TRP A 325 6.36 -18.44 -18.93
CA TRP A 325 5.57 -19.02 -17.83
C TRP A 325 6.26 -18.91 -16.47
N SER A 326 7.55 -19.20 -16.40
CA SER A 326 8.32 -19.08 -15.15
C SER A 326 8.37 -17.62 -14.68
N THR A 327 8.58 -16.69 -15.61
CA THR A 327 8.62 -15.26 -15.34
C THR A 327 7.27 -14.73 -14.85
N VAL A 328 6.18 -15.08 -15.51
CA VAL A 328 4.83 -14.70 -15.03
C VAL A 328 4.57 -15.27 -13.64
N LEU A 329 4.91 -16.53 -13.39
CA LEU A 329 4.69 -17.15 -12.08
C LEU A 329 5.55 -16.52 -10.98
N SER A 330 6.82 -16.22 -11.25
CA SER A 330 7.71 -15.53 -10.30
C SER A 330 7.22 -14.14 -9.95
N ARG A 331 6.81 -13.35 -10.96
CA ARG A 331 6.28 -12.01 -10.76
C ARG A 331 4.93 -11.96 -10.04
N LEU A 332 4.13 -13.02 -10.17
CA LEU A 332 2.88 -13.17 -9.43
C LEU A 332 3.09 -13.66 -7.99
N HIS A 333 4.32 -14.00 -7.61
CA HIS A 333 4.63 -14.50 -6.27
C HIS A 333 4.13 -13.55 -5.17
N TYR A 334 4.30 -12.23 -5.32
CA TYR A 334 3.90 -11.24 -4.31
C TYR A 334 2.39 -11.23 -4.06
N ILE A 335 1.57 -11.30 -5.11
CA ILE A 335 0.10 -11.33 -4.97
C ILE A 335 -0.45 -12.73 -4.68
N SER A 336 0.36 -13.78 -4.85
CA SER A 336 0.00 -15.16 -4.50
C SER A 336 0.18 -15.46 -3.00
N GLN A 337 0.70 -14.52 -2.22
CA GLN A 337 0.81 -14.62 -0.77
C GLN A 337 -0.59 -14.69 -0.10
N PRO A 338 -0.71 -15.33 1.08
CA PRO A 338 -2.02 -15.60 1.70
C PRO A 338 -2.93 -14.38 1.88
N ILE A 339 -2.39 -13.23 2.28
CA ILE A 339 -3.18 -12.02 2.55
C ILE A 339 -3.65 -11.35 1.25
N PRO A 340 -2.78 -11.03 0.25
CA PRO A 340 -3.23 -10.54 -1.06
C PRO A 340 -4.26 -11.43 -1.73
N MET A 341 -4.10 -12.75 -1.62
CA MET A 341 -5.05 -13.73 -2.15
C MET A 341 -6.46 -13.59 -1.56
N CYS A 342 -6.57 -13.29 -0.26
CA CYS A 342 -7.87 -13.04 0.36
C CYS A 342 -8.53 -11.77 -0.20
N TYR A 343 -7.75 -10.71 -0.45
CA TYR A 343 -8.28 -9.47 -1.03
C TYR A 343 -8.66 -9.64 -2.51
N LEU A 344 -7.92 -10.44 -3.28
CA LEU A 344 -8.30 -10.80 -4.64
C LEU A 344 -9.58 -11.65 -4.66
N ALA A 345 -9.71 -12.61 -3.76
CA ALA A 345 -10.94 -13.39 -3.61
C ALA A 345 -12.14 -12.50 -3.24
N LEU A 346 -11.94 -11.51 -2.37
CA LEU A 346 -12.95 -10.51 -2.01
C LEU A 346 -13.33 -9.65 -3.22
N LEU A 347 -12.38 -9.18 -4.00
CA LEU A 347 -12.61 -8.43 -5.24
C LEU A 347 -13.47 -9.25 -6.22
N LEU A 348 -13.11 -10.52 -6.47
CA LEU A 348 -13.85 -11.41 -7.35
C LEU A 348 -15.28 -11.64 -6.85
N GLY A 349 -15.44 -11.89 -5.54
CA GLY A 349 -16.76 -12.06 -4.93
C GLY A 349 -17.64 -10.81 -5.07
N VAL A 350 -17.07 -9.62 -4.85
CA VAL A 350 -17.77 -8.34 -5.01
C VAL A 350 -18.08 -8.08 -6.48
N ALA A 351 -17.16 -8.40 -7.41
CA ALA A 351 -17.39 -8.24 -8.85
C ALA A 351 -18.58 -9.09 -9.33
N VAL A 352 -18.60 -10.38 -9.02
CA VAL A 352 -19.70 -11.27 -9.38
C VAL A 352 -21.03 -10.81 -8.75
N THR A 353 -20.99 -10.37 -7.49
CA THR A 353 -22.17 -9.80 -6.81
C THR A 353 -22.64 -8.52 -7.51
N ALA A 354 -21.73 -7.65 -7.93
CA ALA A 354 -22.07 -6.43 -8.66
C ALA A 354 -22.73 -6.74 -10.01
N PHE A 355 -22.22 -7.72 -10.77
CA PHE A 355 -22.89 -8.17 -11.99
C PHE A 355 -24.28 -8.74 -11.73
N ALA A 356 -24.43 -9.61 -10.72
CA ALA A 356 -25.70 -10.22 -10.35
C ALA A 356 -26.74 -9.18 -9.87
N PHE A 357 -26.30 -8.12 -9.18
CA PHE A 357 -27.15 -7.06 -8.63
C PHE A 357 -27.36 -5.89 -9.58
N SER A 358 -26.67 -5.84 -10.71
CA SER A 358 -26.83 -4.78 -11.70
C SER A 358 -28.22 -4.73 -12.29
N THR A 359 -28.91 -3.61 -12.14
CA THR A 359 -30.28 -3.38 -12.61
C THR A 359 -30.34 -2.71 -13.98
N SER A 360 -29.24 -2.11 -14.42
CA SER A 360 -29.13 -1.41 -15.70
C SER A 360 -27.96 -1.91 -16.54
N ARG A 361 -28.03 -1.65 -17.88
CA ARG A 361 -26.92 -1.94 -18.78
C ARG A 361 -25.64 -1.16 -18.40
N TRP A 362 -25.79 0.08 -17.93
CA TRP A 362 -24.67 0.93 -17.56
C TRP A 362 -23.91 0.40 -16.35
N GLU A 363 -24.60 -0.15 -15.35
CA GLU A 363 -23.93 -0.80 -14.22
C GLU A 363 -23.11 -2.01 -14.65
N ARG A 364 -23.64 -2.84 -15.56
CA ARG A 364 -22.89 -3.98 -16.12
C ARG A 364 -21.69 -3.55 -16.93
N ILE A 365 -21.84 -2.54 -17.80
CA ILE A 365 -20.72 -1.97 -18.54
C ILE A 365 -19.66 -1.42 -17.59
N THR A 366 -20.08 -0.67 -16.56
CA THR A 366 -19.17 -0.13 -15.54
C THR A 366 -18.44 -1.25 -14.80
N ALA A 367 -19.11 -2.30 -14.38
CA ALA A 367 -18.47 -3.44 -13.72
C ALA A 367 -17.44 -4.12 -14.65
N TRP A 368 -17.74 -4.28 -15.95
CA TRP A 368 -16.80 -4.79 -16.94
C TRP A 368 -15.59 -3.85 -17.12
N VAL A 369 -15.83 -2.55 -17.22
CA VAL A 369 -14.75 -1.55 -17.35
C VAL A 369 -13.84 -1.58 -16.12
N ILE A 370 -14.41 -1.64 -14.91
CA ILE A 370 -13.62 -1.74 -13.67
C ILE A 370 -12.79 -3.03 -13.66
N CYS A 371 -13.40 -4.19 -13.92
CA CYS A 371 -12.67 -5.47 -13.96
C CYS A 371 -11.58 -5.48 -15.04
N GLY A 372 -11.90 -4.99 -16.25
CA GLY A 372 -10.94 -4.87 -17.34
C GLY A 372 -9.79 -3.93 -17.00
N SER A 373 -10.07 -2.79 -16.34
CA SER A 373 -9.04 -1.86 -15.87
C SER A 373 -8.12 -2.50 -14.83
N VAL A 374 -8.67 -3.29 -13.89
CA VAL A 374 -7.85 -4.04 -12.92
C VAL A 374 -6.91 -5.00 -13.64
N VAL A 375 -7.42 -5.79 -14.58
CA VAL A 375 -6.60 -6.75 -15.35
C VAL A 375 -5.52 -6.02 -16.15
N LEU A 376 -5.84 -4.92 -16.81
CA LEU A 376 -4.89 -4.13 -17.59
C LEU A 376 -3.81 -3.50 -16.71
N LEU A 377 -4.18 -2.92 -15.57
CA LEU A 377 -3.23 -2.27 -14.65
C LEU A 377 -2.31 -3.29 -13.97
N LEU A 378 -2.85 -4.40 -13.47
CA LEU A 378 -2.02 -5.46 -12.89
C LEU A 378 -1.16 -6.15 -13.97
N GLY A 379 -1.71 -6.35 -15.17
CA GLY A 379 -0.98 -6.87 -16.33
C GLY A 379 0.17 -5.95 -16.75
N TYR A 380 -0.06 -4.63 -16.78
CA TYR A 380 1.00 -3.65 -17.03
C TYR A 380 2.12 -3.74 -16.01
N LEU A 381 1.81 -3.76 -14.70
CA LEU A 381 2.81 -3.90 -13.64
C LEU A 381 3.58 -5.21 -13.76
N LEU A 382 2.90 -6.30 -14.13
CA LEU A 382 3.53 -7.59 -14.38
C LEU A 382 4.48 -7.54 -15.58
N LEU A 383 4.10 -6.89 -16.67
CA LEU A 383 4.97 -6.70 -17.84
C LEU A 383 6.21 -5.88 -17.50
N GLN A 384 6.08 -4.87 -16.64
CA GLN A 384 7.20 -4.07 -16.15
C GLN A 384 8.15 -4.85 -15.19
N GLY A 385 7.84 -6.10 -14.90
CA GLY A 385 8.64 -6.92 -13.98
C GLY A 385 8.48 -6.59 -12.50
N ARG A 386 7.54 -5.69 -12.14
CA ARG A 386 7.35 -5.24 -10.75
C ARG A 386 5.88 -5.24 -10.36
N LEU A 387 5.50 -6.18 -9.50
CA LEU A 387 4.14 -6.26 -8.95
C LEU A 387 4.19 -6.37 -7.41
N PRO A 388 4.68 -5.36 -6.68
CA PRO A 388 4.70 -5.40 -5.23
C PRO A 388 3.27 -5.38 -4.66
N GLU A 389 3.08 -6.03 -3.51
CA GLU A 389 1.79 -6.17 -2.83
C GLU A 389 1.06 -4.83 -2.67
N ARG A 390 1.79 -3.77 -2.26
CA ARG A 390 1.26 -2.40 -2.11
C ARG A 390 0.69 -1.81 -3.40
N ALA A 391 1.31 -2.10 -4.56
CA ALA A 391 0.82 -1.63 -5.85
C ALA A 391 -0.45 -2.37 -6.27
N ALA A 392 -0.53 -3.68 -6.02
CA ALA A 392 -1.74 -4.46 -6.24
C ALA A 392 -2.91 -3.93 -5.40
N TYR A 393 -2.68 -3.56 -4.13
CA TYR A 393 -3.72 -2.96 -3.27
C TYR A 393 -4.16 -1.58 -3.75
N ALA A 394 -3.24 -0.75 -4.26
CA ALA A 394 -3.58 0.55 -4.82
C ALA A 394 -4.57 0.46 -6.00
N VAL A 395 -4.56 -0.65 -6.74
CA VAL A 395 -5.52 -0.95 -7.81
C VAL A 395 -6.78 -1.62 -7.27
N THR A 396 -6.63 -2.69 -6.48
CA THR A 396 -7.74 -3.60 -6.14
C THR A 396 -8.69 -3.03 -5.09
N ILE A 397 -8.21 -2.26 -4.12
CA ILE A 397 -9.05 -1.69 -3.05
C ILE A 397 -10.05 -0.65 -3.61
N PRO A 398 -9.65 0.38 -4.38
CA PRO A 398 -10.59 1.32 -4.97
C PRO A 398 -11.53 0.67 -5.99
N ALA A 399 -11.05 -0.30 -6.77
CA ALA A 399 -11.88 -1.08 -7.69
C ALA A 399 -12.96 -1.87 -6.95
N THR A 400 -12.60 -2.54 -5.85
CA THR A 400 -13.56 -3.24 -4.97
C THR A 400 -14.60 -2.29 -4.40
N ALA A 401 -14.19 -1.10 -3.97
CA ALA A 401 -15.09 -0.05 -3.47
C ALA A 401 -16.07 0.42 -4.54
N ALA A 402 -15.61 0.62 -5.77
CA ALA A 402 -16.43 1.01 -6.90
C ALA A 402 -17.50 -0.06 -7.22
N LEU A 403 -17.10 -1.34 -7.28
CA LEU A 403 -18.02 -2.47 -7.48
C LEU A 403 -19.00 -2.63 -6.30
N LEU A 404 -18.51 -2.51 -5.06
CA LEU A 404 -19.34 -2.58 -3.86
C LEU A 404 -20.39 -1.46 -3.83
N SER A 405 -20.07 -0.29 -4.36
CA SER A 405 -21.04 0.81 -4.46
C SER A 405 -22.25 0.46 -5.34
N ILE A 406 -22.04 -0.34 -6.43
CA ILE A 406 -23.11 -0.88 -7.27
C ILE A 406 -23.97 -1.86 -6.46
N VAL A 407 -23.31 -2.78 -5.74
CA VAL A 407 -24.01 -3.76 -4.88
C VAL A 407 -24.88 -3.06 -3.84
N LEU A 408 -24.31 -2.12 -3.10
CA LEU A 408 -25.01 -1.39 -2.02
C LEU A 408 -26.19 -0.58 -2.58
N ARG A 409 -26.04 0.03 -3.75
CA ARG A 409 -27.11 0.80 -4.38
C ARG A 409 -28.31 -0.07 -4.76
N ASN A 410 -28.06 -1.27 -5.27
CA ASN A 410 -29.07 -2.15 -5.83
C ASN A 410 -29.57 -3.24 -4.86
N ALA A 411 -29.01 -3.34 -3.67
CA ALA A 411 -29.39 -4.35 -2.68
C ALA A 411 -30.91 -4.43 -2.40
N TYR A 412 -31.65 -3.35 -2.69
CA TYR A 412 -33.11 -3.26 -2.60
C TYR A 412 -33.85 -3.76 -3.83
N ALA A 413 -33.36 -3.40 -5.04
CA ALA A 413 -34.08 -3.61 -6.29
C ALA A 413 -34.07 -5.08 -6.74
N VAL A 414 -33.08 -5.86 -6.30
CA VAL A 414 -32.89 -7.27 -6.65
C VAL A 414 -34.03 -8.16 -6.12
N LYS A 415 -34.79 -7.69 -5.14
CA LYS A 415 -35.94 -8.44 -4.59
C LYS A 415 -37.09 -8.60 -5.59
N GLU A 416 -37.14 -7.83 -6.67
CA GLU A 416 -38.34 -7.74 -7.55
C GLU A 416 -38.12 -8.19 -9.00
N LYS A 417 -36.90 -8.32 -9.53
CA LYS A 417 -36.68 -8.63 -10.96
C LYS A 417 -35.66 -9.75 -11.17
N GLY A 418 -36.04 -10.82 -11.86
CA GLY A 418 -35.12 -11.86 -12.34
C GLY A 418 -34.29 -11.36 -13.53
N HIS A 419 -32.97 -11.42 -13.45
CA HIS A 419 -32.04 -11.01 -14.51
C HIS A 419 -31.21 -12.19 -15.05
N SER A 420 -30.84 -12.09 -16.33
CA SER A 420 -30.01 -13.08 -17.04
C SER A 420 -28.59 -13.14 -16.46
N VAL A 421 -28.11 -14.33 -16.13
CA VAL A 421 -26.86 -14.61 -15.39
C VAL A 421 -25.76 -15.14 -16.31
N LEU A 422 -26.03 -15.30 -17.60
CA LEU A 422 -25.14 -16.01 -18.52
C LEU A 422 -23.78 -15.29 -18.71
N ALA A 423 -23.79 -13.96 -18.92
CA ALA A 423 -22.57 -13.19 -19.16
C ALA A 423 -21.62 -13.14 -17.94
N PRO A 424 -22.10 -12.88 -16.69
CA PRO A 424 -21.25 -12.98 -15.51
C PRO A 424 -20.73 -14.42 -15.26
N THR A 425 -21.51 -15.46 -15.62
CA THR A 425 -21.06 -16.85 -15.51
C THR A 425 -19.89 -17.13 -16.43
N ILE A 426 -19.96 -16.71 -17.69
CA ILE A 426 -18.88 -16.90 -18.67
C ILE A 426 -17.61 -16.14 -18.23
N ALA A 427 -17.73 -14.87 -17.82
CA ALA A 427 -16.62 -14.08 -17.34
C ALA A 427 -15.96 -14.69 -16.11
N PHE A 428 -16.76 -15.21 -15.19
CA PHE A 428 -16.28 -15.88 -13.98
C PHE A 428 -15.54 -17.18 -14.32
N VAL A 429 -16.09 -18.05 -15.17
CA VAL A 429 -15.45 -19.29 -15.60
C VAL A 429 -14.11 -19.00 -16.30
N ILE A 430 -14.07 -18.00 -17.19
CA ILE A 430 -12.83 -17.57 -17.84
C ILE A 430 -11.82 -17.05 -16.80
N GLY A 431 -12.24 -16.17 -15.89
CA GLY A 431 -11.40 -15.61 -14.84
C GLY A 431 -10.81 -16.70 -13.93
N VAL A 432 -11.63 -17.63 -13.46
CA VAL A 432 -11.17 -18.76 -12.61
C VAL A 432 -10.25 -19.69 -13.38
N THR A 433 -10.55 -20.01 -14.64
CA THR A 433 -9.72 -20.90 -15.46
C THR A 433 -8.34 -20.28 -15.73
N LEU A 434 -8.28 -18.98 -16.00
CA LEU A 434 -7.03 -18.25 -16.22
C LEU A 434 -6.21 -18.07 -14.92
N LEU A 435 -6.88 -17.97 -13.77
CA LEU A 435 -6.23 -17.77 -12.47
C LEU A 435 -5.84 -19.09 -11.79
N THR A 436 -6.46 -20.22 -12.14
CA THR A 436 -6.20 -21.52 -11.50
C THR A 436 -4.72 -21.94 -11.53
N PRO A 437 -3.95 -21.79 -12.63
CA PRO A 437 -2.52 -22.10 -12.64
C PRO A 437 -1.69 -21.26 -11.67
N LEU A 438 -2.11 -20.00 -11.42
CA LEU A 438 -1.41 -19.06 -10.54
C LEU A 438 -1.48 -19.47 -9.06
N PHE A 439 -2.42 -20.34 -8.69
CA PHE A 439 -2.64 -20.77 -7.31
C PHE A 439 -1.92 -22.03 -6.90
N TYR A 440 -1.27 -22.70 -7.82
CA TYR A 440 -0.58 -23.97 -7.53
C TYR A 440 0.59 -23.82 -6.52
N GLY A 441 1.19 -22.62 -6.43
CA GLY A 441 2.27 -22.29 -5.49
C GLY A 441 1.84 -21.63 -4.18
N ALA A 442 0.58 -21.19 -4.05
CA ALA A 442 0.12 -20.42 -2.89
C ALA A 442 0.01 -21.29 -1.62
N ALA A 443 0.33 -20.70 -0.45
CA ALA A 443 0.17 -21.36 0.84
C ALA A 443 -1.27 -21.88 1.05
N ALA A 444 -1.41 -23.03 1.75
CA ALA A 444 -2.69 -23.74 1.90
C ALA A 444 -3.86 -22.85 2.40
N ILE A 445 -3.57 -21.83 3.21
CA ILE A 445 -4.55 -20.90 3.78
C ILE A 445 -5.08 -19.92 2.73
N GLY A 446 -4.20 -19.36 1.89
CA GLY A 446 -4.62 -18.50 0.77
C GLY A 446 -5.45 -19.28 -0.24
N ARG A 447 -5.10 -20.54 -0.51
CA ARG A 447 -5.89 -21.46 -1.35
C ARG A 447 -7.27 -21.73 -0.79
N LEU A 448 -7.39 -21.90 0.53
CA LEU A 448 -8.70 -22.06 1.20
C LEU A 448 -9.57 -20.82 1.03
N ALA A 449 -9.03 -19.62 1.29
CA ALA A 449 -9.76 -18.37 1.14
C ALA A 449 -10.20 -18.14 -0.32
N PHE A 450 -9.35 -18.48 -1.27
CA PHE A 450 -9.70 -18.43 -2.69
C PHE A 450 -10.78 -19.46 -3.04
N GLY A 451 -10.66 -20.69 -2.55
CA GLY A 451 -11.69 -21.73 -2.71
C GLY A 451 -13.07 -21.30 -2.18
N LEU A 452 -13.09 -20.61 -1.03
CA LEU A 452 -14.32 -20.00 -0.48
C LEU A 452 -14.86 -18.90 -1.40
N GLY A 453 -14.00 -18.08 -2.01
CA GLY A 453 -14.38 -17.08 -3.00
C GLY A 453 -15.01 -17.72 -4.25
N VAL A 454 -14.40 -18.77 -4.78
CA VAL A 454 -14.94 -19.55 -5.90
C VAL A 454 -16.30 -20.16 -5.55
N LEU A 455 -16.40 -20.81 -4.39
CA LEU A 455 -17.65 -21.43 -3.93
C LEU A 455 -18.76 -20.39 -3.74
N TYR A 456 -18.44 -19.23 -3.18
CA TYR A 456 -19.36 -18.10 -3.07
C TYR A 456 -19.86 -17.64 -4.44
N CYS A 457 -18.96 -17.47 -5.41
CA CYS A 457 -19.32 -17.06 -6.77
C CYS A 457 -20.22 -18.10 -7.45
N LEU A 458 -19.88 -19.39 -7.36
CA LEU A 458 -20.72 -20.49 -7.87
C LEU A 458 -22.10 -20.49 -7.21
N THR A 459 -22.16 -20.28 -5.89
CA THR A 459 -23.42 -20.23 -5.15
C THR A 459 -24.31 -19.07 -5.58
N ILE A 460 -23.73 -17.87 -5.82
CA ILE A 460 -24.47 -16.73 -6.38
C ILE A 460 -24.99 -17.04 -7.79
N LEU A 461 -24.18 -17.69 -8.63
CA LEU A 461 -24.60 -18.06 -9.98
C LEU A 461 -25.76 -19.05 -9.96
N VAL A 462 -25.65 -20.09 -9.15
CA VAL A 462 -26.73 -21.08 -8.94
C VAL A 462 -27.95 -20.39 -8.36
N TRP A 463 -27.81 -19.56 -7.33
CA TRP A 463 -28.93 -18.80 -6.74
C TRP A 463 -29.62 -17.90 -7.77
N SER A 464 -28.86 -17.19 -8.61
CA SER A 464 -29.42 -16.34 -9.66
C SER A 464 -30.17 -17.17 -10.73
N ALA A 465 -29.64 -18.34 -11.11
CA ALA A 465 -30.30 -19.26 -12.04
C ALA A 465 -31.59 -19.84 -11.46
N PHE A 466 -31.61 -20.18 -10.16
CA PHE A 466 -32.82 -20.69 -9.47
C PHE A 466 -33.87 -19.62 -9.23
N MET A 467 -33.47 -18.35 -9.02
CA MET A 467 -34.44 -17.25 -8.93
C MET A 467 -35.20 -17.05 -10.24
N TYR A 468 -34.61 -17.44 -11.37
CA TYR A 468 -35.24 -17.42 -12.68
C TYR A 468 -36.26 -18.59 -12.87
N ARG A 469 -36.00 -19.78 -12.29
CA ARG A 469 -36.90 -20.94 -12.31
C ARG A 469 -37.73 -20.96 -11.03
N LYS A 470 -39.02 -20.60 -11.11
CA LYS A 470 -40.00 -20.64 -10.01
C LYS A 470 -40.11 -22.06 -9.43
N GLY A 471 -39.43 -22.40 -8.35
CA GLY A 471 -39.67 -23.73 -7.76
C GLY A 471 -38.80 -24.18 -6.57
N PHE A 472 -37.76 -23.50 -6.17
CA PHE A 472 -36.91 -23.96 -5.04
C PHE A 472 -36.99 -23.06 -3.80
N SER A 473 -36.77 -23.64 -2.60
CA SER A 473 -36.84 -22.92 -1.33
C SER A 473 -35.79 -21.79 -1.26
N LYS A 474 -36.23 -20.56 -1.52
CA LYS A 474 -35.43 -19.33 -1.49
C LYS A 474 -34.64 -19.16 -0.18
N LYS A 475 -35.11 -19.72 0.93
CA LYS A 475 -34.51 -19.53 2.27
C LYS A 475 -33.17 -20.23 2.41
N TRP A 476 -33.03 -21.46 1.93
CA TRP A 476 -31.76 -22.21 2.04
C TRP A 476 -30.64 -21.61 1.19
N MET A 477 -30.95 -21.28 -0.06
CA MET A 477 -29.93 -20.67 -0.96
C MET A 477 -29.49 -19.29 -0.45
N THR A 478 -30.42 -18.47 0.04
CA THR A 478 -30.08 -17.18 0.66
C THR A 478 -29.21 -17.39 1.90
N GLY A 479 -29.50 -18.38 2.73
CA GLY A 479 -28.69 -18.72 3.91
C GLY A 479 -27.27 -19.16 3.54
N ILE A 480 -27.13 -20.07 2.57
CA ILE A 480 -25.81 -20.56 2.11
C ILE A 480 -25.00 -19.40 1.50
N THR A 481 -25.60 -18.60 0.63
CA THR A 481 -24.91 -17.45 0.01
C THR A 481 -24.47 -16.42 1.05
N ALA A 482 -25.33 -16.14 2.04
CA ALA A 482 -24.98 -15.24 3.14
C ALA A 482 -23.86 -15.80 4.01
N ALA A 483 -23.87 -17.09 4.35
CA ALA A 483 -22.82 -17.74 5.12
C ALA A 483 -21.48 -17.70 4.39
N LEU A 484 -21.44 -18.02 3.10
CA LEU A 484 -20.23 -17.95 2.29
C LEU A 484 -19.72 -16.51 2.13
N ALA A 485 -20.62 -15.53 1.98
CA ALA A 485 -20.24 -14.11 1.94
C ALA A 485 -19.59 -13.68 3.27
N ILE A 486 -20.14 -14.10 4.40
CA ILE A 486 -19.58 -13.82 5.73
C ILE A 486 -18.19 -14.46 5.86
N LEU A 487 -18.04 -15.73 5.50
CA LEU A 487 -16.75 -16.42 5.54
C LEU A 487 -15.71 -15.74 4.64
N LEU A 488 -16.10 -15.32 3.44
CA LEU A 488 -15.21 -14.60 2.52
C LEU A 488 -14.76 -13.25 3.08
N ILE A 489 -15.68 -12.49 3.68
CA ILE A 489 -15.37 -11.19 4.31
C ILE A 489 -14.47 -11.36 5.53
N LEU A 490 -14.63 -12.44 6.30
CA LEU A 490 -13.82 -12.72 7.50
C LEU A 490 -12.45 -13.32 7.17
N SER A 491 -12.29 -13.92 5.98
CA SER A 491 -11.06 -14.62 5.60
C SER A 491 -9.79 -13.77 5.67
N PRO A 492 -9.77 -12.48 5.24
CA PRO A 492 -8.58 -11.64 5.39
C PRO A 492 -8.12 -11.49 6.84
N GLY A 493 -9.05 -11.27 7.77
CA GLY A 493 -8.73 -11.15 9.19
C GLY A 493 -8.25 -12.44 9.81
N ALA A 494 -8.88 -13.57 9.50
CA ALA A 494 -8.47 -14.88 10.01
C ALA A 494 -7.06 -15.26 9.51
N VAL A 495 -6.78 -15.00 8.24
CA VAL A 495 -5.45 -15.24 7.64
C VAL A 495 -4.40 -14.30 8.24
N THR A 496 -4.76 -13.01 8.44
CA THR A 496 -3.88 -12.03 9.06
C THR A 496 -3.55 -12.43 10.49
N LEU A 497 -4.53 -12.77 11.31
CA LEU A 497 -4.31 -13.22 12.69
C LEU A 497 -3.43 -14.48 12.77
N LYS A 498 -3.62 -15.43 11.83
CA LYS A 498 -2.79 -16.64 11.79
C LYS A 498 -1.35 -16.35 11.38
N LYS A 499 -1.14 -15.43 10.43
CA LYS A 499 0.20 -15.14 9.87
C LYS A 499 0.95 -14.10 10.70
N LEU A 500 0.27 -13.04 11.12
CA LEU A 500 0.87 -11.86 11.76
C LEU A 500 0.47 -11.66 13.22
N GLY A 501 -0.49 -12.43 13.74
CA GLY A 501 -0.96 -12.28 15.12
C GLY A 501 0.12 -12.63 16.16
N VAL A 502 -0.06 -12.14 17.37
CA VAL A 502 0.82 -12.44 18.50
C VAL A 502 1.03 -13.95 18.64
N GLY A 503 2.30 -14.36 18.77
CA GLY A 503 2.70 -15.77 18.86
C GLY A 503 2.81 -16.52 17.52
N SER A 504 2.51 -15.89 16.38
CA SER A 504 2.79 -16.46 15.05
C SER A 504 4.30 -16.59 14.81
N TRP A 505 4.68 -17.42 13.82
CA TRP A 505 6.10 -17.51 13.42
C TRP A 505 6.63 -16.14 12.93
N GLU A 506 5.85 -15.42 12.14
CA GLU A 506 6.22 -14.10 11.63
C GLU A 506 6.43 -13.09 12.78
N ALA A 507 5.52 -13.07 13.77
CA ALA A 507 5.65 -12.21 14.94
C ALA A 507 6.93 -12.52 15.73
N LYS A 508 7.23 -13.81 15.96
CA LYS A 508 8.46 -14.23 16.65
C LYS A 508 9.72 -13.85 15.88
N HIS A 509 9.70 -14.02 14.55
CA HIS A 509 10.81 -13.62 13.70
C HIS A 509 11.02 -12.09 13.74
N GLN A 510 9.96 -11.31 13.72
CA GLN A 510 10.05 -9.86 13.87
C GLN A 510 10.54 -9.44 15.27
N GLU A 511 10.18 -10.16 16.32
CA GLU A 511 10.71 -9.96 17.68
C GLU A 511 12.22 -10.22 17.75
N GLU A 512 12.72 -11.27 17.08
CA GLU A 512 14.14 -11.56 16.95
C GLU A 512 14.90 -10.45 16.20
N LEU A 513 14.37 -10.01 15.04
CA LEU A 513 14.94 -8.90 14.29
C LEU A 513 14.96 -7.60 15.09
N LEU A 514 13.94 -7.34 15.90
CA LEU A 514 13.86 -6.16 16.78
C LEU A 514 14.93 -6.24 17.87
N ALA A 515 15.09 -7.39 18.54
CA ALA A 515 16.12 -7.59 19.56
C ALA A 515 17.54 -7.35 18.98
N ASN A 516 17.79 -7.79 17.75
CA ASN A 516 19.05 -7.51 17.06
C ASN A 516 19.21 -6.00 16.74
N THR A 517 18.13 -5.32 16.39
CA THR A 517 18.15 -3.87 16.15
C THR A 517 18.47 -3.10 17.43
N GLU A 518 17.86 -3.48 18.55
CA GLU A 518 18.14 -2.88 19.86
C GLU A 518 19.60 -3.12 20.30
N ALA A 519 20.12 -4.33 20.08
CA ALA A 519 21.53 -4.62 20.36
C ALA A 519 22.48 -3.78 19.50
N PHE A 520 22.17 -3.62 18.21
CA PHE A 520 22.94 -2.75 17.32
C PHE A 520 22.89 -1.28 17.77
N PHE A 521 21.72 -0.75 18.11
CA PHE A 521 21.59 0.63 18.57
C PHE A 521 22.32 0.89 19.88
N ASN A 522 22.28 -0.05 20.83
CA ASN A 522 23.03 0.04 22.08
C ASN A 522 24.53 0.09 21.81
N TYR A 523 25.04 -0.81 20.96
CA TYR A 523 26.44 -0.83 20.57
C TYR A 523 26.89 0.48 19.90
N VAL A 524 26.10 1.00 18.96
CA VAL A 524 26.37 2.26 18.27
C VAL A 524 26.37 3.47 19.23
N ASN A 525 25.43 3.49 20.20
CA ASN A 525 25.37 4.54 21.21
C ASN A 525 26.57 4.52 22.20
N GLU A 526 27.18 3.35 22.43
CA GLU A 526 28.38 3.21 23.25
C GLU A 526 29.63 3.74 22.55
N HIS A 527 29.59 3.94 21.22
CA HIS A 527 30.69 4.40 20.39
C HIS A 527 30.29 5.61 19.53
N PRO A 528 29.99 6.77 20.14
CA PRO A 528 29.38 7.91 19.45
C PRO A 528 30.25 8.58 18.38
N ASP A 529 31.58 8.42 18.46
CA ASP A 529 32.55 9.05 17.56
C ASP A 529 32.81 8.25 16.27
N THR A 530 32.17 7.09 16.11
CA THR A 530 32.31 6.20 14.95
C THR A 530 31.04 6.16 14.13
N LEU A 531 31.14 6.32 12.81
CA LEU A 531 30.01 6.15 11.90
C LEU A 531 29.84 4.67 11.50
N TYR A 532 28.66 4.12 11.73
CA TYR A 532 28.32 2.74 11.40
C TYR A 532 27.49 2.67 10.13
N ILE A 533 28.05 2.11 9.05
CA ILE A 533 27.37 1.88 7.78
C ILE A 533 27.01 0.41 7.68
N TYR A 534 25.74 0.10 7.57
CA TYR A 534 25.27 -1.27 7.59
C TYR A 534 24.58 -1.72 6.30
N ALA A 535 24.78 -3.00 5.95
CA ALA A 535 24.05 -3.70 4.91
C ALA A 535 23.99 -5.20 5.18
N GLY A 536 22.93 -5.88 4.76
CA GLY A 536 22.78 -7.33 4.94
C GLY A 536 22.74 -7.79 6.40
N CYS A 537 22.18 -6.96 7.30
CA CYS A 537 22.03 -7.27 8.73
C CYS A 537 20.63 -7.83 9.04
N PRO A 538 20.51 -8.81 9.96
CA PRO A 538 19.23 -9.37 10.40
C PRO A 538 18.56 -8.42 11.41
N MET A 539 18.17 -7.23 10.96
CA MET A 539 17.55 -6.18 11.74
C MET A 539 16.22 -5.74 11.14
N THR A 540 15.38 -5.11 11.94
CA THR A 540 14.17 -4.45 11.47
C THR A 540 14.08 -3.02 11.99
N MET A 541 13.96 -2.05 11.08
CA MET A 541 13.64 -0.66 11.42
C MET A 541 12.11 -0.41 11.37
N GLN A 542 11.31 -1.46 11.12
CA GLN A 542 9.87 -1.34 10.83
C GLN A 542 8.99 -1.40 12.07
N TYR A 543 9.54 -1.57 13.27
CA TYR A 543 8.72 -1.58 14.49
C TYR A 543 8.13 -0.19 14.73
N VAL A 544 6.81 -0.12 14.88
CA VAL A 544 6.08 1.16 14.92
C VAL A 544 6.40 1.97 16.19
N TRP A 545 6.73 1.29 17.29
CA TRP A 545 7.01 1.89 18.59
C TRP A 545 8.50 1.87 18.95
N GLN A 546 9.37 1.83 17.93
CA GLN A 546 10.80 1.82 18.13
C GLN A 546 11.28 3.14 18.75
N ASP A 547 12.24 3.03 19.68
CA ASP A 547 12.90 4.19 20.29
C ASP A 547 13.68 5.04 19.27
N ALA A 548 14.14 6.21 19.71
CA ALA A 548 14.92 7.10 18.85
C ALA A 548 16.16 6.39 18.29
N TRP A 549 16.39 6.60 17.00
CA TRP A 549 17.57 6.02 16.33
C TRP A 549 18.84 6.77 16.73
N PRO A 550 19.97 6.06 16.89
CA PRO A 550 21.29 6.71 16.97
C PRO A 550 21.56 7.60 15.75
N THR A 551 22.32 8.66 15.94
CA THR A 551 22.64 9.59 14.86
C THR A 551 23.88 9.18 14.05
N ASN A 552 24.73 8.33 14.60
CA ASN A 552 25.99 7.87 14.02
C ASN A 552 25.86 6.49 13.32
N GLN A 553 24.72 6.27 12.64
CA GLN A 553 24.47 5.07 11.85
C GLN A 553 23.70 5.38 10.58
N THR A 554 23.94 4.62 9.52
CA THR A 554 23.17 4.69 8.27
C THR A 554 23.30 3.40 7.47
N GLY A 555 22.29 3.04 6.69
CA GLY A 555 22.49 2.07 5.60
C GLY A 555 23.27 2.72 4.46
N TRP A 556 23.91 1.96 3.62
CA TRP A 556 24.80 2.42 2.53
C TRP A 556 24.09 3.09 1.33
N GLY A 557 22.84 3.52 1.49
CA GLY A 557 22.06 4.19 0.46
C GLY A 557 20.59 4.37 0.81
N GLY A 558 19.74 4.41 -0.21
CA GLY A 558 18.31 4.62 -0.09
C GLY A 558 17.86 6.00 -0.59
N TRP A 559 16.52 6.19 -0.66
CA TRP A 559 15.91 7.37 -1.29
C TRP A 559 16.28 8.72 -0.68
N ARG A 560 16.73 8.77 0.57
CA ARG A 560 17.17 10.01 1.25
C ARG A 560 18.56 10.48 0.82
N TRP A 561 19.37 9.58 0.32
CA TRP A 561 20.79 9.80 0.05
C TRP A 561 21.09 10.98 -0.88
N PRO A 562 20.33 11.25 -1.95
CA PRO A 562 20.62 12.37 -2.85
C PRO A 562 20.37 13.76 -2.27
N TYR A 563 19.75 13.89 -1.09
CA TYR A 563 19.29 15.18 -0.58
C TYR A 563 20.34 15.86 0.32
N GLU A 564 20.53 17.17 0.14
CA GLU A 564 21.45 17.98 0.93
C GLU A 564 21.11 17.97 2.43
N TRP A 565 19.84 17.89 2.79
CA TRP A 565 19.42 17.80 4.19
C TRP A 565 19.92 16.52 4.89
N PHE A 566 20.28 15.46 4.14
CA PHE A 566 20.96 14.30 4.70
C PHE A 566 22.44 14.59 4.99
N ASP A 567 23.14 15.33 4.11
CA ASP A 567 24.47 15.87 4.39
C ASP A 567 24.48 16.74 5.65
N GLU A 568 23.49 17.65 5.77
CA GLU A 568 23.34 18.48 6.98
C GLU A 568 23.14 17.64 8.24
N ALA A 569 22.38 16.53 8.15
CA ALA A 569 22.15 15.64 9.28
C ALA A 569 23.43 14.92 9.73
N MET A 570 24.25 14.45 8.78
CA MET A 570 25.54 13.82 9.07
C MET A 570 26.52 14.81 9.69
N ARG A 571 26.62 16.06 9.17
CA ARG A 571 27.41 17.11 9.79
C ARG A 571 26.94 17.47 11.19
N ALA A 572 25.63 17.51 11.43
CA ALA A 572 25.08 17.74 12.76
C ALA A 572 25.37 16.59 13.75
N ALA A 573 25.59 15.39 13.24
CA ALA A 573 26.02 14.22 14.01
C ALA A 573 27.54 14.18 14.26
N GLY A 574 28.31 15.12 13.69
CA GLY A 574 29.77 15.24 13.90
C GLY A 574 30.63 14.65 12.78
N PHE A 575 30.06 14.30 11.63
CA PHE A 575 30.77 13.75 10.46
C PHE A 575 30.90 14.79 9.34
N ASP A 576 31.75 14.55 8.35
CA ASP A 576 32.02 15.53 7.27
C ASP A 576 30.87 15.72 6.26
N GLY A 577 29.80 14.99 6.41
CA GLY A 577 28.62 15.00 5.55
C GLY A 577 28.17 13.58 5.18
N ARG A 578 27.53 13.44 4.03
CA ARG A 578 27.11 12.15 3.51
C ARG A 578 28.33 11.27 3.26
N PRO A 579 28.39 10.04 3.82
CA PRO A 579 29.56 9.19 3.67
C PRO A 579 29.74 8.72 2.22
N THR A 580 30.99 8.57 1.84
CA THR A 580 31.48 7.99 0.59
C THR A 580 32.18 6.65 0.87
N SER A 581 32.51 5.90 -0.15
CA SER A 581 33.27 4.66 0.03
C SER A 581 34.74 4.91 0.49
N GLU A 582 35.28 6.14 0.33
CA GLU A 582 36.60 6.53 0.79
C GLU A 582 36.66 6.60 2.31
N ASP A 583 35.60 7.03 3.00
CA ASP A 583 35.51 7.13 4.46
C ASP A 583 35.75 5.80 5.19
N PHE A 584 35.59 4.68 4.50
CA PHE A 584 35.99 3.38 5.04
C PHE A 584 37.49 3.21 5.18
N LEU A 585 38.29 3.86 4.34
CA LEU A 585 39.77 3.78 4.36
C LEU A 585 40.40 4.81 5.28
N ASP A 586 39.78 5.97 5.44
CA ASP A 586 40.25 7.04 6.31
C ASP A 586 39.98 6.74 7.80
N GLY A 587 39.24 5.69 8.09
CA GLY A 587 38.92 5.22 9.45
C GLY A 587 37.75 5.94 10.10
N ASP A 588 37.09 6.85 9.39
CA ASP A 588 35.93 7.61 9.88
C ASP A 588 34.65 6.79 9.92
N ALA A 589 34.58 5.74 9.12
CA ALA A 589 33.45 4.83 9.04
C ALA A 589 33.85 3.36 9.16
N VAL A 590 32.97 2.55 9.79
CA VAL A 590 33.08 1.10 9.85
C VAL A 590 31.87 0.45 9.17
N PHE A 591 32.10 -0.74 8.61
CA PHE A 591 31.05 -1.51 7.95
C PHE A 591 30.48 -2.58 8.85
N VAL A 592 29.15 -2.71 8.89
CA VAL A 592 28.46 -3.74 9.68
C VAL A 592 27.64 -4.65 8.78
N SER A 593 27.90 -5.95 8.85
CA SER A 593 27.15 -6.95 8.07
C SER A 593 27.20 -8.33 8.71
N SER A 594 26.14 -9.12 8.48
CA SER A 594 26.14 -10.57 8.74
C SER A 594 26.20 -11.39 7.44
N SER A 595 26.12 -10.74 6.29
CA SER A 595 26.09 -11.36 4.97
C SER A 595 27.50 -11.50 4.39
N LYS A 596 28.01 -12.72 4.31
CA LYS A 596 29.31 -12.99 3.69
C LYS A 596 29.36 -12.51 2.23
N SER A 597 28.31 -12.76 1.44
CA SER A 597 28.28 -12.33 0.02
C SER A 597 28.32 -10.82 -0.13
N THR A 598 27.68 -10.07 0.78
CA THR A 598 27.73 -8.61 0.81
C THR A 598 29.13 -8.10 1.17
N CYS A 599 29.78 -8.73 2.17
CA CYS A 599 31.16 -8.42 2.55
C CYS A 599 32.15 -8.70 1.41
N ASP A 600 32.04 -9.88 0.78
CA ASP A 600 32.91 -10.27 -0.32
C ASP A 600 32.75 -9.31 -1.53
N LEU A 601 31.53 -8.89 -1.83
CA LEU A 601 31.25 -7.95 -2.91
C LEU A 601 31.83 -6.57 -2.62
N LEU A 602 31.57 -6.03 -1.41
CA LEU A 602 32.12 -4.73 -1.02
C LEU A 602 33.65 -4.74 -1.01
N LEU A 603 34.30 -5.82 -0.53
CA LEU A 603 35.76 -5.93 -0.54
C LEU A 603 36.31 -5.94 -1.97
N ARG A 604 35.69 -6.66 -2.92
CA ARG A 604 36.11 -6.64 -4.33
C ARG A 604 35.99 -5.22 -4.91
N TYR A 605 34.86 -4.56 -4.69
CA TYR A 605 34.64 -3.19 -5.11
C TYR A 605 35.72 -2.24 -4.54
N MET A 606 36.00 -2.31 -3.23
CA MET A 606 37.01 -1.49 -2.59
C MET A 606 38.40 -1.74 -3.18
N ARG A 607 38.77 -2.98 -3.48
CA ARG A 607 40.05 -3.31 -4.13
C ARG A 607 40.13 -2.79 -5.56
N ASN A 608 39.07 -2.92 -6.33
CA ASN A 608 39.02 -2.43 -7.71
C ASN A 608 39.11 -0.89 -7.76
N THR A 609 38.52 -0.22 -6.79
CA THR A 609 38.44 1.27 -6.76
C THR A 609 39.67 1.88 -6.13
N PHE A 610 40.18 1.31 -5.04
CA PHE A 610 41.21 1.97 -4.20
C PHE A 610 42.57 1.22 -4.16
N GLY A 611 42.64 0.00 -4.69
CA GLY A 611 43.89 -0.79 -4.80
C GLY A 611 43.79 -2.19 -4.18
N GLU A 612 44.51 -3.13 -4.75
CA GLU A 612 44.51 -4.56 -4.34
C GLU A 612 45.06 -4.78 -2.90
N ASP A 613 45.72 -3.80 -2.32
CA ASP A 613 46.26 -3.84 -0.96
C ASP A 613 45.18 -3.64 0.12
N VAL A 614 43.93 -3.28 -0.27
CA VAL A 614 42.83 -3.08 0.67
C VAL A 614 42.41 -4.43 1.29
N GLN A 615 42.30 -4.43 2.61
CA GLN A 615 41.87 -5.56 3.42
C GLN A 615 40.67 -5.15 4.30
N MET A 616 39.75 -6.06 4.53
CA MET A 616 38.64 -5.90 5.44
C MET A 616 38.86 -6.78 6.68
N VAL A 617 39.06 -6.15 7.82
CA VAL A 617 39.40 -6.77 9.09
C VAL A 617 38.20 -6.73 10.03
N GLN A 618 37.79 -7.89 10.54
CA GLN A 618 36.76 -7.93 11.59
C GLN A 618 37.36 -7.40 12.90
N ILE A 619 36.80 -6.35 13.48
CA ILE A 619 37.24 -5.73 14.72
C ILE A 619 36.33 -6.07 15.90
N ASP A 620 35.04 -6.39 15.64
CA ASP A 620 34.09 -6.74 16.71
C ASP A 620 32.91 -7.59 16.16
N GLU A 621 32.04 -8.05 17.05
CA GLU A 621 30.82 -8.79 16.71
C GLU A 621 29.66 -8.39 17.66
N ILE A 622 28.52 -8.07 17.07
CA ILE A 622 27.27 -7.68 17.74
C ILE A 622 26.30 -8.88 17.71
N ALA A 623 25.31 -8.88 18.57
CA ALA A 623 24.25 -9.90 18.57
C ALA A 623 23.63 -10.13 17.17
N GLY A 624 23.08 -11.32 16.93
CA GLY A 624 22.54 -11.70 15.62
C GLY A 624 23.62 -12.04 14.57
N GLY A 625 24.89 -12.20 15.00
CA GLY A 625 26.02 -12.49 14.10
C GLY A 625 26.41 -11.31 13.20
N MET A 626 26.06 -10.10 13.61
CA MET A 626 26.47 -8.88 12.90
C MET A 626 27.94 -8.57 13.25
N LYS A 627 28.79 -8.58 12.24
CA LYS A 627 30.22 -8.33 12.40
C LYS A 627 30.54 -6.90 12.02
N VAL A 628 31.42 -6.28 12.80
CA VAL A 628 31.95 -4.93 12.55
C VAL A 628 33.29 -5.07 11.85
N TYR A 629 33.42 -4.40 10.74
CA TYR A 629 34.62 -4.45 9.90
C TYR A 629 35.23 -3.07 9.71
N GLN A 630 36.56 -3.02 9.75
CA GLN A 630 37.37 -1.88 9.37
C GLN A 630 38.11 -2.22 8.07
N PHE A 631 38.25 -1.24 7.18
CA PHE A 631 39.10 -1.37 6.00
C PHE A 631 40.47 -0.75 6.31
N VAL A 632 41.51 -1.46 5.91
CA VAL A 632 42.92 -1.04 6.15
C VAL A 632 43.73 -1.34 4.89
N ARG A 633 44.84 -0.61 4.69
CA ARG A 633 45.85 -0.94 3.67
C ARG A 633 46.86 -1.94 4.22
N ALA A 634 47.32 -2.86 3.38
CA ALA A 634 48.37 -3.81 3.77
C ALA A 634 49.67 -3.04 4.10
N GLY A 635 50.07 -3.08 5.36
CA GLY A 635 51.27 -2.40 5.85
C GLY A 635 51.03 -1.24 6.83
N GLU A 636 49.77 -0.89 7.08
CA GLU A 636 49.37 0.14 8.07
C GLU A 636 48.89 -0.47 9.42
N GLN A 637 49.21 -1.75 9.67
CA GLN A 637 48.88 -2.44 10.93
C GLN A 637 49.89 -2.16 12.04
#